data_e0adfcef7659bfeeef82bf15b026ee4b
#
_entry.id   e0adfcef7659bfeeef82bf15b026ee4b
#
_cell.length_a   1.000
_cell.length_b   1.000
_cell.length_c   1.000
_cell.angle_alpha   90.00
_cell.angle_beta   90.00
_cell.angle_gamma   90.00
#
_symmetry.space_group_name_H-M   'P 1'
#
loop_
_entity.id
_entity.type
_entity.pdbx_description
1 polymer ?
#
loop_
_entity_poly.entity_id
_entity_poly.type
_entity_poly.pdbx_seq_one_letter_code
_entity_poly.pdbx_strand_id
1 'polypeptide(L)'
;MKYKNNKRPIFGVIAAQAADMEQHQILNGIIEQAQNFNIDIAVFTNIYNPNEPNPSLYSENEIYDLILSPELDGIILISEAIINTDLQKRIKHNLESRNPIPVILIGTPLNSFDLFDLTVVNTDDENDIEDITNHLIEAHGFTDIHILTGHNFLEASNLRVNGYKKSLEKHGIPFDSNKVFYGDFWMNSGTALACRYINGELKFPEAILCTNDYMAYGLLDKFMECGIDIPDKVTVIGYEYVRERLYHYPILTTYQRNRKALGIKAINLLLKKINMSADTDILLKGEIIYGKSCSCGIKQDQFFKELQSARTKKTYDFLNLFSQMDHRLTECKSISDFVNVLHDFIFLIRDVNEVYLCLSENWYDDNPGSSVMECYKIISNKDKETLSKIDKYSFTDIFSRVPYSAAYFFNPLFFADKMMGYVILRYDYPDTYDHIFRNWLKSVSNALEFLRMKNDIRYLLQCQNISEHYDSSTGLYNLTGFENAVNFATLAAPKKSLFLLILKTEIFSSEIRFEKQDTIVSITNEIADALKSLSINKNDLFGRINRNTYACALIGYFADDYADLITDKLKTLILHKTHYTNEFGMDSFICCCRIFNKMQYFSLKDALSETNKIINENILERSKKHSMFQYKEFQELRDSIYLNPAEKVNPEVLCRELNIGIAHFRHVYKNFFGISFNQDCIASRMSLAKFLLFTTSFDVNTIAAKCGYSDEKYFMRLFQKNTSFTPSQYRKRFYLNV
;
A
#
# COMPACT_ATOMS: atom_id res chain seq x y z
N MET A 1 -16.81 37.87 16.79
CA MET A 1 -17.80 36.91 16.28
C MET A 1 -18.49 36.24 17.47
N LYS A 2 -19.79 36.28 17.57
CA LYS A 2 -20.53 35.42 18.50
C LYS A 2 -20.30 33.98 18.04
N TYR A 3 -19.84 33.11 18.94
CA TYR A 3 -19.68 31.71 18.66
C TYR A 3 -20.91 31.16 17.93
N LYS A 4 -20.75 30.65 16.72
CA LYS A 4 -21.80 29.91 16.04
C LYS A 4 -22.13 28.70 16.93
N ASN A 5 -23.26 28.69 17.56
CA ASN A 5 -23.85 27.58 18.30
C ASN A 5 -23.19 27.12 19.61
N ASN A 6 -22.77 27.98 20.53
CA ASN A 6 -22.24 27.61 21.87
C ASN A 6 -21.05 26.56 21.84
N LYS A 7 -20.34 26.41 20.74
CA LYS A 7 -19.21 25.49 20.63
C LYS A 7 -17.89 26.17 21.01
N ARG A 8 -17.01 25.45 21.70
CA ARG A 8 -15.64 25.90 21.96
C ARG A 8 -14.87 25.98 20.62
N PRO A 9 -13.93 26.94 20.46
CA PRO A 9 -13.02 26.94 19.31
C PRO A 9 -12.16 25.67 19.30
N ILE A 10 -11.83 25.18 18.11
CA ILE A 10 -10.96 24.03 17.90
C ILE A 10 -9.73 24.51 17.13
N PHE A 11 -8.53 24.36 17.70
CA PHE A 11 -7.30 24.65 17.01
C PHE A 11 -6.58 23.37 16.60
N GLY A 12 -6.15 23.31 15.34
CA GLY A 12 -5.32 22.24 14.82
C GLY A 12 -3.85 22.50 15.12
N VAL A 13 -3.11 21.48 15.56
CA VAL A 13 -1.66 21.54 15.74
C VAL A 13 -1.02 20.48 14.88
N ILE A 14 -0.13 20.88 13.98
CA ILE A 14 0.67 19.99 13.14
C ILE A 14 2.01 19.82 13.83
N ALA A 15 2.29 18.61 14.30
CA ALA A 15 3.52 18.26 15.00
C ALA A 15 4.03 16.90 14.54
N ALA A 16 5.17 16.87 13.84
CA ALA A 16 5.80 15.59 13.54
C ALA A 16 6.41 15.00 14.83
N GLN A 17 6.19 13.69 15.04
CA GLN A 17 6.75 12.98 16.20
C GLN A 17 6.46 13.69 17.55
N ALA A 18 5.21 13.96 17.85
CA ALA A 18 4.78 14.71 19.05
C ALA A 18 5.30 14.17 20.39
N ALA A 19 5.73 12.89 20.44
CA ALA A 19 6.34 12.27 21.62
C ALA A 19 7.81 12.66 21.83
N ASP A 20 8.47 13.29 20.87
CA ASP A 20 9.85 13.75 21.02
C ASP A 20 9.89 14.92 21.99
N MET A 21 10.92 14.95 22.84
CA MET A 21 11.00 15.86 23.98
C MET A 21 10.84 17.33 23.60
N GLU A 22 11.37 17.71 22.45
CA GLU A 22 11.32 19.08 21.96
C GLU A 22 9.92 19.49 21.55
N GLN A 23 9.23 18.63 20.81
CA GLN A 23 7.84 18.84 20.37
C GLN A 23 6.90 18.82 21.58
N HIS A 24 7.15 17.89 22.48
CA HIS A 24 6.37 17.70 23.68
C HIS A 24 6.35 18.94 24.59
N GLN A 25 7.47 19.64 24.75
CA GLN A 25 7.52 20.88 25.54
C GLN A 25 6.67 21.99 24.91
N ILE A 26 6.70 22.15 23.57
CA ILE A 26 5.88 23.12 22.86
C ILE A 26 4.38 22.77 23.03
N LEU A 27 4.05 21.49 22.83
CA LEU A 27 2.67 21.00 22.99
C LEU A 27 2.13 21.21 24.40
N ASN A 28 2.96 21.01 25.44
CA ASN A 28 2.56 21.29 26.82
C ASN A 28 2.17 22.76 26.99
N GLY A 29 2.96 23.68 26.44
CA GLY A 29 2.63 25.10 26.48
C GLY A 29 1.34 25.44 25.73
N ILE A 30 1.14 24.84 24.56
CA ILE A 30 -0.07 24.98 23.75
C ILE A 30 -1.30 24.50 24.52
N ILE A 31 -1.23 23.28 25.07
CA ILE A 31 -2.38 22.61 25.71
C ILE A 31 -2.74 23.31 27.02
N GLU A 32 -1.76 23.62 27.85
CA GLU A 32 -1.99 24.34 29.11
C GLU A 32 -2.66 25.70 28.86
N GLN A 33 -2.16 26.45 27.88
CA GLN A 33 -2.75 27.76 27.57
C GLN A 33 -4.13 27.65 26.93
N ALA A 34 -4.36 26.65 26.07
CA ALA A 34 -5.67 26.38 25.48
C ALA A 34 -6.71 26.02 26.55
N GLN A 35 -6.33 25.26 27.59
CA GLN A 35 -7.20 24.96 28.73
C GLN A 35 -7.60 26.24 29.47
N ASN A 36 -6.67 27.20 29.71
CA ASN A 36 -6.95 28.45 30.36
C ASN A 36 -8.01 29.30 29.61
N PHE A 37 -8.09 29.14 28.29
CA PHE A 37 -9.04 29.87 27.44
C PHE A 37 -10.24 29.01 26.97
N ASN A 38 -10.38 27.79 27.50
CA ASN A 38 -11.45 26.85 27.15
C ASN A 38 -11.52 26.55 25.63
N ILE A 39 -10.37 26.18 25.04
CA ILE A 39 -10.18 25.86 23.61
C ILE A 39 -9.82 24.38 23.48
N ASP A 40 -10.40 23.72 22.53
CA ASP A 40 -10.08 22.33 22.20
C ASP A 40 -8.90 22.28 21.23
N ILE A 41 -8.00 21.31 21.41
CA ILE A 41 -6.80 21.13 20.59
C ILE A 41 -6.84 19.79 19.88
N ALA A 42 -6.71 19.81 18.56
CA ALA A 42 -6.52 18.64 17.71
C ALA A 42 -5.05 18.57 17.28
N VAL A 43 -4.27 17.66 17.86
CA VAL A 43 -2.86 17.44 17.48
C VAL A 43 -2.80 16.37 16.41
N PHE A 44 -2.32 16.71 15.23
CA PHE A 44 -2.05 15.79 14.12
C PHE A 44 -0.57 15.44 14.13
N THR A 45 -0.25 14.15 14.29
CA THR A 45 1.13 13.70 14.45
C THR A 45 1.37 12.38 13.73
N ASN A 46 2.52 12.25 13.07
CA ASN A 46 3.01 11.00 12.50
C ASN A 46 3.87 10.22 13.52
N ILE A 47 4.21 8.99 13.17
CA ILE A 47 5.04 8.09 13.98
C ILE A 47 6.50 8.17 13.57
N TYR A 48 6.74 8.11 12.27
CA TYR A 48 8.05 8.18 11.64
C TYR A 48 8.22 9.54 10.96
N ASN A 49 9.44 10.01 10.92
CA ASN A 49 9.77 11.27 10.26
C ASN A 49 11.16 11.13 9.59
N PRO A 50 11.26 10.30 8.56
CA PRO A 50 12.54 10.08 7.89
C PRO A 50 12.99 11.35 7.18
N ASN A 51 14.31 11.63 7.26
CA ASN A 51 14.92 12.74 6.54
C ASN A 51 14.81 12.57 5.02
N GLU A 52 14.93 11.32 4.56
CA GLU A 52 14.81 10.97 3.14
C GLU A 52 13.41 10.44 2.82
N PRO A 53 12.91 10.69 1.59
CA PRO A 53 11.64 10.14 1.14
C PRO A 53 11.63 8.61 1.24
N ASN A 54 10.68 8.06 1.96
CA ASN A 54 10.44 6.63 2.05
C ASN A 54 9.01 6.32 1.60
N PRO A 55 8.81 5.75 0.41
CA PRO A 55 7.48 5.47 -0.14
C PRO A 55 6.60 4.62 0.79
N SER A 56 7.19 3.68 1.53
CA SER A 56 6.44 2.82 2.46
C SER A 56 5.89 3.55 3.70
N LEU A 57 6.29 4.80 3.91
CA LEU A 57 5.84 5.64 5.01
C LEU A 57 5.00 6.85 4.55
N TYR A 58 4.70 6.97 3.25
CA TYR A 58 3.92 8.12 2.76
C TYR A 58 2.49 8.14 3.29
N SER A 59 1.89 6.98 3.49
CA SER A 59 0.52 6.86 3.97
C SER A 59 0.34 7.38 5.39
N GLU A 60 1.37 7.32 6.26
CA GLU A 60 1.25 7.90 7.60
C GLU A 60 1.03 9.43 7.56
N ASN A 61 1.55 10.10 6.53
CA ASN A 61 1.43 11.54 6.37
C ASN A 61 0.04 12.00 5.93
N GLU A 62 -0.87 11.07 5.60
CA GLU A 62 -2.28 11.38 5.34
C GLU A 62 -3.01 11.89 6.58
N ILE A 63 -2.45 11.67 7.77
CA ILE A 63 -2.99 12.24 9.01
C ILE A 63 -3.05 13.77 8.95
N TYR A 64 -2.15 14.40 8.20
CA TYR A 64 -2.12 15.86 8.03
C TYR A 64 -3.19 16.40 7.08
N ASP A 65 -3.92 15.54 6.36
CA ASP A 65 -5.08 15.95 5.56
C ASP A 65 -6.26 16.33 6.45
N LEU A 66 -6.27 15.90 7.72
CA LEU A 66 -7.29 16.28 8.69
C LEU A 66 -7.32 17.79 8.95
N ILE A 67 -6.26 18.54 8.60
CA ILE A 67 -6.27 20.01 8.64
C ILE A 67 -7.26 20.64 7.66
N LEU A 68 -7.76 19.88 6.68
CA LEU A 68 -8.83 20.33 5.76
C LEU A 68 -10.21 20.41 6.45
N SER A 69 -10.34 19.91 7.68
CA SER A 69 -11.60 19.97 8.42
C SER A 69 -12.11 21.42 8.50
N PRO A 70 -13.37 21.67 8.14
CA PRO A 70 -14.00 22.99 8.25
C PRO A 70 -14.28 23.41 9.69
N GLU A 71 -14.11 22.52 10.66
CA GLU A 71 -14.37 22.77 12.08
C GLU A 71 -13.20 23.46 12.80
N LEU A 72 -12.02 23.53 12.17
CA LEU A 72 -10.85 24.20 12.73
C LEU A 72 -10.95 25.72 12.59
N ASP A 73 -10.78 26.43 13.71
CA ASP A 73 -10.81 27.89 13.79
C ASP A 73 -9.42 28.52 13.64
N GLY A 74 -8.34 27.73 13.77
CA GLY A 74 -6.97 28.17 13.60
C GLY A 74 -5.99 26.99 13.57
N ILE A 75 -4.77 27.23 13.08
CA ILE A 75 -3.73 26.18 12.97
C ILE A 75 -2.42 26.69 13.58
N ILE A 76 -1.74 25.82 14.31
CA ILE A 76 -0.33 25.97 14.73
C ILE A 76 0.48 24.90 14.00
N LEU A 77 1.52 25.34 13.29
CA LEU A 77 2.44 24.47 12.56
C LEU A 77 3.81 24.51 13.25
N ILE A 78 4.25 23.37 13.79
CA ILE A 78 5.59 23.22 14.38
C ILE A 78 6.51 22.72 13.27
N SER A 79 7.21 23.65 12.59
CA SER A 79 7.98 23.37 11.40
C SER A 79 9.36 22.74 11.66
N GLU A 80 9.95 22.94 12.84
CA GLU A 80 11.29 22.44 13.17
C GLU A 80 11.43 20.92 13.00
N ALA A 81 10.35 20.16 13.24
CA ALA A 81 10.36 18.71 13.09
C ALA A 81 9.95 18.23 11.69
N ILE A 82 9.54 19.12 10.78
CA ILE A 82 9.08 18.72 9.44
C ILE A 82 10.24 18.86 8.47
N ILE A 83 11.11 17.85 8.43
CA ILE A 83 12.34 17.88 7.62
C ILE A 83 12.06 17.44 6.17
N ASN A 84 11.14 16.51 5.98
CA ASN A 84 10.83 15.93 4.68
C ASN A 84 10.15 16.95 3.74
N THR A 85 10.75 17.20 2.58
CA THR A 85 10.26 18.19 1.60
C THR A 85 8.91 17.85 0.99
N ASP A 86 8.59 16.58 0.83
CA ASP A 86 7.30 16.16 0.26
C ASP A 86 6.17 16.34 1.28
N LEU A 87 6.46 16.09 2.55
CA LEU A 87 5.53 16.41 3.64
C LEU A 87 5.29 17.93 3.74
N GLN A 88 6.35 18.74 3.61
CA GLN A 88 6.23 20.20 3.55
C GLN A 88 5.30 20.65 2.42
N LYS A 89 5.47 20.09 1.21
CA LYS A 89 4.61 20.38 0.05
C LYS A 89 3.15 19.98 0.29
N ARG A 90 2.92 18.79 0.89
CA ARG A 90 1.57 18.31 1.22
C ARG A 90 0.86 19.24 2.20
N ILE A 91 1.52 19.59 3.29
CA ILE A 91 0.97 20.51 4.31
C ILE A 91 0.67 21.87 3.68
N LYS A 92 1.59 22.39 2.87
CA LYS A 92 1.40 23.66 2.15
C LYS A 92 0.16 23.58 1.25
N HIS A 93 0.08 22.57 0.39
CA HIS A 93 -1.05 22.37 -0.51
C HIS A 93 -2.39 22.31 0.26
N ASN A 94 -2.43 21.58 1.36
CA ASN A 94 -3.64 21.48 2.17
C ASN A 94 -4.03 22.81 2.81
N LEU A 95 -3.07 23.60 3.30
CA LEU A 95 -3.33 24.92 3.86
C LEU A 95 -3.80 25.94 2.82
N GLU A 96 -3.28 25.86 1.58
CA GLU A 96 -3.69 26.72 0.46
C GLU A 96 -5.08 26.32 -0.12
N SER A 97 -5.42 25.03 -0.05
CA SER A 97 -6.67 24.49 -0.62
C SER A 97 -7.91 24.75 0.24
N ARG A 98 -7.73 25.05 1.51
CA ARG A 98 -8.82 25.28 2.45
C ARG A 98 -9.26 26.76 2.48
N ASN A 99 -10.45 27.03 3.06
CA ASN A 99 -10.84 28.38 3.41
C ASN A 99 -9.81 29.03 4.35
N PRO A 100 -9.40 30.28 4.12
CA PRO A 100 -8.40 30.95 4.95
C PRO A 100 -8.79 30.97 6.43
N ILE A 101 -7.87 30.48 7.26
CA ILE A 101 -7.91 30.62 8.73
C ILE A 101 -6.55 31.10 9.22
N PRO A 102 -6.45 31.68 10.41
CA PRO A 102 -5.17 32.13 10.95
C PRO A 102 -4.23 30.96 11.18
N VAL A 103 -2.96 31.15 10.78
CA VAL A 103 -1.89 30.17 10.94
C VAL A 103 -0.74 30.79 11.73
N ILE A 104 -0.30 30.10 12.79
CA ILE A 104 0.94 30.42 13.52
C ILE A 104 1.98 29.33 13.21
N LEU A 105 3.13 29.73 12.73
CA LEU A 105 4.26 28.85 12.48
C LEU A 105 5.28 28.99 13.59
N ILE A 106 5.63 27.88 14.23
CA ILE A 106 6.70 27.80 15.22
C ILE A 106 7.91 27.18 14.51
N GLY A 107 9.02 27.91 14.49
CA GLY A 107 10.26 27.47 13.86
C GLY A 107 10.59 28.20 12.56
N THR A 108 11.41 27.59 11.74
CA THR A 108 11.86 28.20 10.47
C THR A 108 10.76 28.18 9.43
N PRO A 109 10.54 29.28 8.68
CA PRO A 109 9.61 29.27 7.55
C PRO A 109 9.98 28.18 6.56
N LEU A 110 9.01 27.35 6.17
CA LEU A 110 9.20 26.39 5.11
C LEU A 110 9.39 27.15 3.79
N ASN A 111 10.34 26.74 2.95
CA ASN A 111 10.66 27.38 1.69
C ASN A 111 9.40 27.64 0.84
N SER A 112 9.19 28.89 0.41
CA SER A 112 8.05 29.34 -0.41
C SER A 112 6.67 29.29 0.27
N PHE A 113 6.59 29.52 1.59
CA PHE A 113 5.32 29.55 2.33
C PHE A 113 4.73 30.95 2.33
N ASP A 114 4.06 31.34 1.25
CA ASP A 114 3.30 32.59 1.13
C ASP A 114 1.82 32.36 1.47
N LEU A 115 1.53 32.07 2.74
CA LEU A 115 0.16 32.00 3.21
C LEU A 115 -0.34 33.38 3.62
N PHE A 116 -1.57 33.68 3.23
CA PHE A 116 -2.28 34.84 3.76
C PHE A 116 -2.44 34.67 5.29
N ASP A 117 -2.00 35.69 6.04
CA ASP A 117 -2.12 35.74 7.51
C ASP A 117 -1.21 34.75 8.30
N LEU A 118 -0.04 34.39 7.77
CA LEU A 118 0.98 33.64 8.47
C LEU A 118 1.73 34.52 9.48
N THR A 119 1.89 34.03 10.71
CA THR A 119 2.76 34.65 11.73
C THR A 119 3.79 33.63 12.19
N VAL A 120 5.07 33.98 12.12
CA VAL A 120 6.20 33.14 12.54
C VAL A 120 6.61 33.49 13.96
N VAL A 121 6.88 32.47 14.77
CA VAL A 121 7.33 32.59 16.16
C VAL A 121 8.52 31.67 16.41
N ASN A 122 9.60 32.20 16.95
CA ASN A 122 10.79 31.45 17.33
C ASN A 122 11.25 31.83 18.74
N THR A 123 12.12 31.00 19.35
CA THR A 123 12.97 31.41 20.47
C THR A 123 13.98 32.43 19.98
N ASP A 124 14.57 33.17 20.91
CA ASP A 124 15.54 34.19 20.61
C ASP A 124 16.97 33.60 20.67
N ASP A 125 17.36 32.94 19.59
CA ASP A 125 18.66 32.26 19.49
C ASP A 125 19.84 33.20 19.71
N GLU A 126 19.72 34.50 19.34
CA GLU A 126 20.77 35.50 19.57
C GLU A 126 20.93 35.76 21.06
N ASN A 127 19.85 36.06 21.78
CA ASN A 127 19.89 36.31 23.21
C ASN A 127 20.26 35.05 24.04
N ASP A 128 19.78 33.86 23.62
CA ASP A 128 20.12 32.59 24.26
C ASP A 128 21.66 32.33 24.23
N ILE A 129 22.29 32.53 23.08
CA ILE A 129 23.74 32.36 22.88
C ILE A 129 24.52 33.49 23.58
N GLU A 130 23.98 34.73 23.60
CA GLU A 130 24.56 35.81 24.42
C GLU A 130 24.59 35.41 25.90
N ASP A 131 23.51 34.85 26.45
CA ASP A 131 23.42 34.39 27.85
C ASP A 131 24.46 33.27 28.15
N ILE A 132 24.63 32.30 27.25
CA ILE A 132 25.65 31.25 27.43
C ILE A 132 27.07 31.85 27.41
N THR A 133 27.32 32.72 26.45
CA THR A 133 28.65 33.36 26.31
C THR A 133 28.93 34.27 27.50
N ASN A 134 27.94 35.03 27.98
CA ASN A 134 28.05 35.81 29.23
C ASN A 134 28.40 34.92 30.42
N HIS A 135 27.76 33.73 30.53
CA HIS A 135 28.10 32.78 31.62
C HIS A 135 29.58 32.35 31.55
N LEU A 136 30.12 32.03 30.37
CA LEU A 136 31.52 31.66 30.20
C LEU A 136 32.46 32.78 30.62
N ILE A 137 32.13 34.02 30.31
CA ILE A 137 32.94 35.19 30.64
C ILE A 137 32.77 35.58 32.13
N GLU A 138 31.52 35.75 32.60
CA GLU A 138 31.21 36.32 33.91
C GLU A 138 31.48 35.32 35.06
N ALA A 139 31.13 34.02 34.85
CA ALA A 139 31.29 33.01 35.89
C ALA A 139 32.69 32.40 35.93
N HIS A 140 33.42 32.35 34.81
CA HIS A 140 34.68 31.65 34.66
C HIS A 140 35.86 32.58 34.29
N GLY A 141 35.59 33.80 33.85
CA GLY A 141 36.60 34.73 33.39
C GLY A 141 37.26 34.39 32.06
N PHE A 142 36.64 33.52 31.26
CA PHE A 142 37.20 33.07 30.00
C PHE A 142 37.18 34.17 28.94
N THR A 143 38.29 34.28 28.21
CA THR A 143 38.48 35.24 27.12
C THR A 143 38.82 34.56 25.79
N ASP A 144 39.31 33.32 25.86
CA ASP A 144 39.57 32.48 24.68
C ASP A 144 38.45 31.44 24.48
N ILE A 145 37.38 31.88 23.90
CA ILE A 145 36.18 31.06 23.67
C ILE A 145 36.07 30.79 22.15
N HIS A 146 35.91 29.52 21.77
CA HIS A 146 35.64 29.13 20.42
C HIS A 146 34.17 28.74 20.28
N ILE A 147 33.55 28.98 19.09
CA ILE A 147 32.16 28.61 18.80
C ILE A 147 32.09 27.63 17.64
N LEU A 148 31.35 26.52 17.80
CA LEU A 148 31.00 25.59 16.75
C LEU A 148 29.50 25.70 16.48
N THR A 149 29.14 26.11 15.25
CA THR A 149 27.74 26.32 14.82
C THR A 149 27.42 25.49 13.58
N GLY A 150 26.17 25.53 13.09
CA GLY A 150 25.75 24.85 11.87
C GLY A 150 26.23 25.54 10.59
N HIS A 151 25.67 25.17 9.47
CA HIS A 151 26.05 25.73 8.18
C HIS A 151 25.90 27.26 8.14
N ASN A 152 26.86 27.93 7.53
CA ASN A 152 26.93 29.39 7.43
C ASN A 152 25.81 30.04 6.59
N PHE A 153 25.12 29.28 5.76
CA PHE A 153 23.98 29.76 4.99
C PHE A 153 22.65 29.71 5.75
N LEU A 154 22.63 29.10 6.96
CA LEU A 154 21.45 29.04 7.80
C LEU A 154 21.31 30.27 8.66
N GLU A 155 20.12 30.86 8.69
CA GLU A 155 19.78 32.04 9.51
C GLU A 155 20.04 31.80 11.00
N ALA A 156 19.62 30.62 11.52
CA ALA A 156 19.85 30.24 12.90
C ALA A 156 21.35 30.24 13.27
N SER A 157 22.22 29.75 12.38
CA SER A 157 23.66 29.78 12.63
C SER A 157 24.19 31.20 12.72
N ASN A 158 23.71 32.10 11.89
CA ASN A 158 24.11 33.50 11.89
C ASN A 158 23.61 34.23 13.14
N LEU A 159 22.37 34.02 13.57
CA LEU A 159 21.83 34.56 14.83
C LEU A 159 22.64 34.09 16.02
N ARG A 160 23.02 32.82 16.07
CA ARG A 160 23.84 32.23 17.15
C ARG A 160 25.25 32.85 17.16
N VAL A 161 25.87 33.09 16.01
CA VAL A 161 27.16 33.79 15.92
C VAL A 161 27.04 35.26 16.35
N ASN A 162 25.93 35.93 16.01
CA ASN A 162 25.64 37.30 16.43
C ASN A 162 25.54 37.41 17.97
N GLY A 163 24.83 36.47 18.62
CA GLY A 163 24.75 36.44 20.08
C GLY A 163 26.12 36.26 20.77
N TYR A 164 26.93 35.34 20.23
CA TYR A 164 28.32 35.18 20.68
C TYR A 164 29.13 36.48 20.52
N LYS A 165 29.07 37.11 19.34
CA LYS A 165 29.77 38.39 19.06
C LYS A 165 29.30 39.51 19.99
N LYS A 166 28.03 39.66 20.20
CA LYS A 166 27.39 40.68 21.05
C LYS A 166 27.86 40.54 22.51
N SER A 167 27.96 39.32 23.02
CA SER A 167 28.50 39.07 24.34
C SER A 167 30.00 39.46 24.47
N LEU A 168 30.82 39.07 23.48
CA LEU A 168 32.24 39.46 23.46
C LEU A 168 32.40 40.99 23.44
N GLU A 169 31.66 41.68 22.58
CA GLU A 169 31.69 43.17 22.49
C GLU A 169 31.29 43.83 23.83
N LYS A 170 30.25 43.31 24.48
CA LYS A 170 29.78 43.80 25.78
C LYS A 170 30.88 43.73 26.86
N HIS A 171 31.72 42.69 26.79
CA HIS A 171 32.80 42.46 27.76
C HIS A 171 34.16 42.99 27.28
N GLY A 172 34.24 43.71 26.16
CA GLY A 172 35.46 44.26 25.61
C GLY A 172 36.45 43.24 25.07
N ILE A 173 35.99 42.03 24.74
CA ILE A 173 36.81 40.97 24.13
C ILE A 173 36.71 41.11 22.60
N PRO A 174 37.86 41.21 21.88
CA PRO A 174 37.82 41.32 20.43
C PRO A 174 37.23 40.09 19.75
N PHE A 175 36.27 40.27 18.80
CA PHE A 175 35.77 39.20 18.00
C PHE A 175 36.83 38.76 16.97
N ASP A 176 37.07 37.45 16.89
CA ASP A 176 37.96 36.82 15.90
C ASP A 176 37.18 35.76 15.10
N SER A 177 37.03 35.99 13.82
CA SER A 177 36.34 35.06 12.89
C SER A 177 37.02 33.68 12.79
N ASN A 178 38.32 33.57 13.10
CA ASN A 178 39.05 32.30 13.13
C ASN A 178 38.62 31.38 14.28
N LYS A 179 37.90 31.92 15.26
CA LYS A 179 37.34 31.19 16.41
C LYS A 179 35.90 30.69 16.12
N VAL A 180 35.36 30.97 14.94
CA VAL A 180 34.03 30.52 14.53
C VAL A 180 34.18 29.34 13.56
N PHE A 181 33.63 28.17 13.96
CA PHE A 181 33.67 26.94 13.18
C PHE A 181 32.27 26.60 12.74
N TYR A 182 32.13 26.15 11.46
CA TYR A 182 30.87 25.78 10.87
C TYR A 182 30.80 24.27 10.67
N GLY A 183 29.65 23.66 10.97
CA GLY A 183 29.37 22.24 10.86
C GLY A 183 27.98 22.00 10.28
N ASP A 184 27.41 20.82 10.57
CA ASP A 184 26.13 20.34 10.05
C ASP A 184 25.09 20.03 11.15
N PHE A 185 25.33 20.48 12.37
CA PHE A 185 24.54 20.17 13.58
C PHE A 185 24.57 18.70 14.03
N TRP A 186 25.47 17.86 13.48
CA TRP A 186 25.62 16.47 13.86
C TRP A 186 26.96 16.18 14.54
N MET A 187 27.05 15.00 15.17
CA MET A 187 28.22 14.58 15.96
C MET A 187 29.51 14.58 15.15
N ASN A 188 29.48 14.26 13.86
CA ASN A 188 30.64 14.26 12.98
C ASN A 188 31.35 15.62 12.90
N SER A 189 30.62 16.73 12.95
CA SER A 189 31.22 18.07 12.97
C SER A 189 32.00 18.34 14.27
N GLY A 190 31.45 17.92 15.42
CA GLY A 190 32.14 17.97 16.70
C GLY A 190 33.39 17.10 16.72
N THR A 191 33.27 15.85 16.24
CA THR A 191 34.40 14.90 16.13
C THR A 191 35.50 15.46 15.21
N ALA A 192 35.15 16.05 14.07
CA ALA A 192 36.12 16.66 13.16
C ALA A 192 36.88 17.84 13.81
N LEU A 193 36.16 18.72 14.54
CA LEU A 193 36.78 19.83 15.24
C LEU A 193 37.69 19.33 16.38
N ALA A 194 37.27 18.31 17.13
CA ALA A 194 38.09 17.70 18.18
C ALA A 194 39.41 17.14 17.62
N CYS A 195 39.38 16.47 16.47
CA CYS A 195 40.59 15.96 15.80
C CYS A 195 41.60 17.09 15.48
N ARG A 196 41.15 18.28 15.07
CA ARG A 196 42.03 19.41 14.77
C ARG A 196 42.77 19.91 16.02
N TYR A 197 42.11 19.90 17.20
CA TYR A 197 42.76 20.23 18.47
C TYR A 197 43.76 19.15 18.87
N ILE A 198 43.38 17.88 18.78
CA ILE A 198 44.21 16.73 19.18
C ILE A 198 45.46 16.63 18.29
N ASN A 199 45.33 16.86 16.99
CA ASN A 199 46.42 16.84 16.02
C ASN A 199 47.37 18.06 16.12
N GLY A 200 47.02 19.06 16.97
CA GLY A 200 47.81 20.28 17.13
C GLY A 200 47.65 21.31 16.00
N GLU A 201 46.64 21.14 15.14
CA GLU A 201 46.29 22.11 14.09
C GLU A 201 45.71 23.39 14.73
N LEU A 202 45.02 23.23 15.83
CA LEU A 202 44.45 24.32 16.66
C LEU A 202 44.94 24.21 18.08
N LYS A 203 45.14 25.37 18.71
CA LYS A 203 45.39 25.44 20.17
C LYS A 203 44.08 25.27 20.92
N PHE A 204 44.10 24.53 22.05
CA PHE A 204 42.93 24.42 22.92
C PHE A 204 42.54 25.77 23.47
N PRO A 205 41.27 26.19 23.31
CA PRO A 205 40.74 27.37 23.98
C PRO A 205 40.41 27.09 25.44
N GLU A 206 40.00 28.09 26.21
CA GLU A 206 39.47 27.93 27.56
C GLU A 206 38.06 27.27 27.52
N ALA A 207 37.26 27.63 26.51
CA ALA A 207 35.94 27.02 26.30
C ALA A 207 35.59 26.85 24.83
N ILE A 208 34.79 25.83 24.56
CA ILE A 208 34.13 25.59 23.27
C ILE A 208 32.59 25.62 23.46
N LEU A 209 31.95 26.61 22.86
CA LEU A 209 30.50 26.71 22.79
C LEU A 209 30.01 25.99 21.53
N CYS A 210 29.32 24.87 21.69
CA CYS A 210 28.64 24.18 20.63
C CYS A 210 27.18 24.64 20.57
N THR A 211 26.76 25.19 19.44
CA THR A 211 25.38 25.71 19.29
C THR A 211 24.34 24.61 19.01
N ASN A 212 24.69 23.35 19.33
CA ASN A 212 23.83 22.18 19.31
C ASN A 212 24.49 21.10 20.18
N ASP A 213 23.69 20.35 20.94
CA ASP A 213 24.16 19.31 21.83
C ASP A 213 24.81 18.12 21.12
N TYR A 214 24.32 17.72 19.93
CA TYR A 214 24.91 16.62 19.18
C TYR A 214 26.34 16.92 18.73
N MET A 215 26.62 18.16 18.30
CA MET A 215 28.00 18.57 18.00
C MET A 215 28.86 18.53 19.25
N ALA A 216 28.31 18.93 20.41
CA ALA A 216 29.03 18.86 21.69
C ALA A 216 29.36 17.41 22.09
N TYR A 217 28.45 16.46 21.87
CA TYR A 217 28.70 15.03 22.15
C TYR A 217 29.79 14.47 21.23
N GLY A 218 29.74 14.71 19.91
CA GLY A 218 30.80 14.28 19.01
C GLY A 218 32.18 14.80 19.37
N LEU A 219 32.23 16.04 19.91
CA LEU A 219 33.46 16.65 20.39
C LEU A 219 33.92 16.01 21.72
N LEU A 220 33.02 15.83 22.67
CA LEU A 220 33.30 15.22 23.99
C LEU A 220 33.73 13.75 23.84
N ASP A 221 33.04 12.95 23.03
CA ASP A 221 33.39 11.56 22.77
C ASP A 221 34.82 11.44 22.28
N LYS A 222 35.19 12.28 21.29
CA LYS A 222 36.52 12.26 20.70
C LYS A 222 37.59 12.71 21.69
N PHE A 223 37.31 13.70 22.54
CA PHE A 223 38.20 14.12 23.59
C PHE A 223 38.40 13.02 24.63
N MET A 224 37.34 12.35 25.07
CA MET A 224 37.40 11.21 25.99
C MET A 224 38.20 10.04 25.43
N GLU A 225 37.99 9.66 24.16
CA GLU A 225 38.77 8.62 23.48
C GLU A 225 40.28 8.90 23.52
N CYS A 226 40.66 10.16 23.44
CA CYS A 226 42.06 10.58 23.42
C CYS A 226 42.61 11.02 24.80
N GLY A 227 41.85 10.80 25.90
CA GLY A 227 42.28 11.09 27.27
C GLY A 227 42.39 12.58 27.59
N ILE A 228 41.66 13.44 26.90
CA ILE A 228 41.59 14.88 27.21
C ILE A 228 40.63 15.08 28.38
N ASP A 229 41.10 15.70 29.42
CA ASP A 229 40.33 15.94 30.63
C ASP A 229 39.36 17.12 30.50
N ILE A 230 38.08 16.87 30.72
CA ILE A 230 36.99 17.84 30.63
C ILE A 230 36.33 17.95 32.02
N PRO A 231 36.19 19.15 32.61
CA PRO A 231 36.39 20.49 32.02
C PRO A 231 37.80 21.07 32.21
N ASP A 232 38.74 20.36 32.85
CA ASP A 232 40.01 20.92 33.29
C ASP A 232 40.90 21.42 32.15
N LYS A 233 40.92 20.72 31.01
CA LYS A 233 41.65 21.11 29.79
C LYS A 233 40.92 22.13 28.96
N VAL A 234 39.60 21.95 28.83
CA VAL A 234 38.71 22.82 28.05
C VAL A 234 37.25 22.62 28.53
N THR A 235 36.56 23.72 28.77
CA THR A 235 35.13 23.70 29.08
C THR A 235 34.33 23.51 27.79
N VAL A 236 33.31 22.66 27.82
CA VAL A 236 32.39 22.46 26.66
C VAL A 236 30.96 22.73 27.12
N ILE A 237 30.27 23.63 26.39
CA ILE A 237 28.86 23.93 26.64
C ILE A 237 28.08 23.66 25.36
N GLY A 238 26.90 23.03 25.51
CA GLY A 238 25.93 22.77 24.45
C GLY A 238 24.77 23.78 24.44
N TYR A 239 23.84 23.55 23.51
CA TYR A 239 22.60 24.32 23.31
C TYR A 239 21.49 23.39 22.83
N GLU A 240 20.28 23.60 23.28
CA GLU A 240 19.01 22.91 22.98
C GLU A 240 18.50 21.97 24.09
N TYR A 241 19.34 21.32 24.86
CA TYR A 241 18.97 20.36 25.90
C TYR A 241 18.26 19.14 25.36
N VAL A 242 19.02 18.22 24.77
CA VAL A 242 18.52 16.94 24.29
C VAL A 242 18.54 15.85 25.35
N ARG A 243 17.70 14.82 25.19
CA ARG A 243 17.46 13.76 26.18
C ARG A 243 18.70 12.91 26.48
N GLU A 244 19.56 12.71 25.50
CA GLU A 244 20.79 11.92 25.55
C GLU A 244 21.75 12.40 26.66
N ARG A 245 21.59 13.64 27.11
CA ARG A 245 22.39 14.24 28.16
C ARG A 245 22.52 13.38 29.41
N LEU A 246 21.46 12.70 29.85
CA LEU A 246 21.48 11.85 31.06
C LEU A 246 22.25 10.52 30.87
N TYR A 247 22.51 10.14 29.65
CA TYR A 247 23.19 8.89 29.26
C TYR A 247 24.60 9.11 28.72
N HIS A 248 25.03 10.41 28.61
CA HIS A 248 26.33 10.78 28.10
C HIS A 248 27.30 11.09 29.27
N TYR A 249 28.58 10.74 29.10
CA TYR A 249 29.64 11.09 30.05
C TYR A 249 30.80 11.81 29.33
N PRO A 250 31.30 12.96 29.85
CA PRO A 250 30.76 13.71 30.99
C PRO A 250 29.35 14.26 30.67
N ILE A 251 28.54 14.43 31.75
CA ILE A 251 27.21 15.04 31.60
C ILE A 251 27.39 16.46 31.05
N LEU A 252 26.81 16.76 29.89
CA LEU A 252 26.96 18.03 29.22
C LEU A 252 26.27 19.17 29.98
N THR A 253 26.97 20.29 30.18
CA THR A 253 26.32 21.57 30.48
C THR A 253 25.73 22.12 29.21
N THR A 254 24.45 22.44 29.22
CA THR A 254 23.73 22.89 28.04
C THR A 254 22.68 23.94 28.36
N TYR A 255 22.20 24.67 27.38
CA TYR A 255 21.14 25.65 27.55
C TYR A 255 19.81 25.08 27.09
N GLN A 256 18.83 25.09 28.02
CA GLN A 256 17.49 24.65 27.72
C GLN A 256 16.65 25.82 27.19
N ARG A 257 16.24 25.74 25.94
CA ARG A 257 15.33 26.71 25.32
C ARG A 257 13.95 26.65 25.99
N ASN A 258 13.31 27.79 26.16
CA ASN A 258 11.97 27.84 26.77
C ASN A 258 10.88 27.52 25.75
N ARG A 259 10.87 26.26 25.26
CA ARG A 259 9.92 25.77 24.28
C ARG A 259 8.48 25.77 24.80
N LYS A 260 8.27 25.64 26.10
CA LYS A 260 6.94 25.73 26.72
C LYS A 260 6.35 27.14 26.55
N ALA A 261 7.10 28.18 26.85
CA ALA A 261 6.69 29.58 26.66
C ALA A 261 6.41 29.89 25.19
N LEU A 262 7.16 29.27 24.27
CA LEU A 262 6.93 29.40 22.82
C LEU A 262 5.53 28.85 22.42
N GLY A 263 5.12 27.72 22.96
CA GLY A 263 3.78 27.16 22.79
C GLY A 263 2.67 28.08 23.34
N ILE A 264 2.88 28.64 24.53
CA ILE A 264 1.96 29.63 25.15
C ILE A 264 1.82 30.87 24.24
N LYS A 265 2.95 31.40 23.78
CA LYS A 265 2.96 32.58 22.88
C LYS A 265 2.22 32.30 21.56
N ALA A 266 2.40 31.13 20.99
CA ALA A 266 1.72 30.73 19.75
C ALA A 266 0.18 30.72 19.91
N ILE A 267 -0.34 30.16 21.01
CA ILE A 267 -1.78 30.19 21.32
C ILE A 267 -2.25 31.65 21.51
N ASN A 268 -1.53 32.47 22.27
CA ASN A 268 -1.93 33.84 22.52
C ASN A 268 -2.00 34.68 21.24
N LEU A 269 -1.05 34.47 20.32
CA LEU A 269 -1.09 35.11 19.01
C LEU A 269 -2.27 34.63 18.16
N LEU A 270 -2.59 33.35 18.20
CA LEU A 270 -3.73 32.80 17.48
C LEU A 270 -5.04 33.34 18.04
N LEU A 271 -5.16 33.44 19.38
CA LEU A 271 -6.29 34.05 20.06
C LEU A 271 -6.49 35.50 19.63
N LYS A 272 -5.44 36.30 19.56
CA LYS A 272 -5.47 37.68 19.08
C LYS A 272 -6.00 37.76 17.64
N LYS A 273 -5.62 36.85 16.78
CA LYS A 273 -6.08 36.78 15.39
C LYS A 273 -7.56 36.45 15.26
N ILE A 274 -8.15 35.70 16.21
CA ILE A 274 -9.60 35.44 16.27
C ILE A 274 -10.35 36.46 17.15
N ASN A 275 -9.75 37.61 17.46
CA ASN A 275 -10.30 38.72 18.25
C ASN A 275 -10.59 38.33 19.72
N MET A 276 -9.80 37.45 20.31
CA MET A 276 -9.80 37.22 21.75
C MET A 276 -8.61 37.94 22.41
N SER A 277 -8.84 38.48 23.62
CA SER A 277 -7.78 39.18 24.38
C SER A 277 -6.83 38.13 25.01
N ALA A 278 -5.56 38.22 24.66
CA ALA A 278 -4.48 37.39 25.26
C ALA A 278 -3.17 38.19 25.28
N ASP A 279 -2.35 37.96 26.31
CA ASP A 279 -1.04 38.57 26.42
C ASP A 279 -0.09 37.94 25.43
N THR A 280 0.48 38.72 24.50
CA THR A 280 1.45 38.27 23.51
C THR A 280 2.90 38.52 23.88
N ASP A 281 3.16 39.29 24.97
CA ASP A 281 4.50 39.64 25.47
C ASP A 281 5.04 38.57 26.42
N ILE A 282 5.15 37.35 25.90
CA ILE A 282 5.69 36.19 26.64
C ILE A 282 7.22 36.19 26.52
N LEU A 283 7.90 36.19 27.68
CA LEU A 283 9.36 36.06 27.74
C LEU A 283 9.78 34.64 27.32
N LEU A 284 10.59 34.54 26.28
CA LEU A 284 11.07 33.27 25.72
C LEU A 284 12.45 32.85 26.27
N LYS A 285 12.94 33.49 27.33
CA LYS A 285 14.26 33.22 27.93
C LYS A 285 14.34 31.79 28.46
N GLY A 286 15.41 31.07 28.06
CA GLY A 286 15.76 29.73 28.56
C GLY A 286 16.64 29.77 29.81
N GLU A 287 17.22 28.64 30.17
CA GLU A 287 18.10 28.51 31.32
C GLU A 287 19.28 27.55 31.06
N ILE A 288 20.39 27.76 31.74
CA ILE A 288 21.55 26.85 31.73
C ILE A 288 21.26 25.66 32.63
N ILE A 289 21.37 24.46 32.09
CA ILE A 289 21.29 23.20 32.82
C ILE A 289 22.73 22.70 33.05
N TYR A 290 23.14 22.72 34.28
CA TYR A 290 24.54 22.47 34.64
C TYR A 290 24.89 20.98 34.59
N GLY A 291 26.07 20.66 34.04
CA GLY A 291 26.64 19.33 33.92
C GLY A 291 28.08 19.28 34.38
N LYS A 292 28.77 18.20 34.00
CA LYS A 292 30.21 18.01 34.35
C LYS A 292 31.16 18.53 33.27
N SER A 293 30.65 18.95 32.10
CA SER A 293 31.50 19.50 31.03
C SER A 293 31.88 20.97 31.24
N CYS A 294 31.41 21.57 32.33
CA CYS A 294 31.77 22.91 32.82
C CYS A 294 32.17 22.82 34.30
N SER A 295 33.14 23.62 34.74
CA SER A 295 33.63 23.62 36.13
C SER A 295 32.61 24.09 37.19
N CYS A 296 31.47 24.66 36.76
CA CYS A 296 30.34 24.92 37.66
C CYS A 296 29.76 23.62 38.27
N GLY A 297 29.97 22.49 37.65
CA GLY A 297 29.49 21.19 38.10
C GLY A 297 27.97 21.05 38.10
N ILE A 298 27.49 19.88 38.54
CA ILE A 298 26.06 19.56 38.58
C ILE A 298 25.38 20.28 39.75
N LYS A 299 24.27 20.98 39.49
CA LYS A 299 23.35 21.46 40.52
C LYS A 299 22.40 20.34 40.92
N GLN A 300 22.47 19.91 42.18
CA GLN A 300 21.74 18.73 42.68
C GLN A 300 20.24 18.83 42.46
N ASP A 301 19.62 19.98 42.68
CA ASP A 301 18.18 20.17 42.53
C ASP A 301 17.71 20.03 41.07
N GLN A 302 18.47 20.57 40.09
CA GLN A 302 18.18 20.39 38.66
C GLN A 302 18.34 18.93 38.28
N PHE A 303 19.45 18.31 38.64
CA PHE A 303 19.74 16.93 38.30
C PHE A 303 18.76 15.92 38.92
N PHE A 304 18.29 16.20 40.16
CA PHE A 304 17.27 15.38 40.81
C PHE A 304 15.94 15.39 40.01
N LYS A 305 15.50 16.57 39.56
CA LYS A 305 14.31 16.70 38.72
C LYS A 305 14.44 15.94 37.40
N GLU A 306 15.61 16.03 36.75
CA GLU A 306 15.91 15.29 35.51
C GLU A 306 15.84 13.77 35.74
N LEU A 307 16.48 13.27 36.80
CA LEU A 307 16.46 11.85 37.15
C LEU A 307 15.07 11.38 37.54
N GLN A 308 14.26 12.20 38.21
CA GLN A 308 12.89 11.87 38.57
C GLN A 308 12.03 11.70 37.31
N SER A 309 12.16 12.61 36.35
CA SER A 309 11.48 12.51 35.06
C SER A 309 11.90 11.28 34.24
N ALA A 310 13.20 10.89 34.32
CA ALA A 310 13.72 9.70 33.66
C ALA A 310 13.30 8.38 34.35
N ARG A 311 13.19 8.37 35.70
CA ARG A 311 12.78 7.17 36.46
C ARG A 311 11.35 6.74 36.27
N THR A 312 10.45 7.65 35.89
CA THR A 312 9.05 7.32 35.59
C THR A 312 8.88 6.44 34.35
N LYS A 313 9.96 6.22 33.59
CA LYS A 313 9.95 5.42 32.33
C LYS A 313 10.62 4.05 32.51
N LYS A 314 10.05 3.15 33.35
CA LYS A 314 10.48 1.74 33.39
C LYS A 314 10.10 1.02 32.09
N THR A 315 11.05 0.82 31.21
CA THR A 315 10.82 0.32 29.83
C THR A 315 10.72 -1.22 29.75
N TYR A 316 11.33 -1.97 30.66
CA TYR A 316 11.49 -3.42 30.52
C TYR A 316 10.22 -4.23 30.75
N ASP A 317 9.36 -3.86 31.68
CA ASP A 317 8.11 -4.59 31.95
C ASP A 317 7.11 -4.47 30.78
N PHE A 318 7.22 -3.39 29.99
CA PHE A 318 6.34 -3.16 28.86
C PHE A 318 6.61 -4.06 27.66
N LEU A 319 7.85 -4.47 27.40
CA LEU A 319 8.19 -5.33 26.26
C LEU A 319 7.47 -6.68 26.32
N ASN A 320 7.41 -7.29 27.50
CA ASN A 320 6.70 -8.55 27.69
C ASN A 320 5.18 -8.38 27.51
N LEU A 321 4.61 -7.28 28.00
CA LEU A 321 3.19 -6.99 27.88
C LEU A 321 2.79 -6.66 26.45
N PHE A 322 3.64 -5.96 25.69
CA PHE A 322 3.44 -5.77 24.23
C PHE A 322 3.46 -7.09 23.49
N SER A 323 4.40 -7.98 23.80
CA SER A 323 4.44 -9.31 23.18
C SER A 323 3.17 -10.12 23.46
N GLN A 324 2.60 -10.02 24.66
CA GLN A 324 1.32 -10.65 24.98
C GLN A 324 0.14 -10.02 24.22
N MET A 325 0.12 -8.70 24.11
CA MET A 325 -0.88 -7.97 23.30
C MET A 325 -0.81 -8.40 21.84
N ASP A 326 0.39 -8.40 21.24
CA ASP A 326 0.61 -8.81 19.86
C ASP A 326 0.11 -10.24 19.62
N HIS A 327 0.44 -11.17 20.52
CA HIS A 327 -0.04 -12.55 20.43
C HIS A 327 -1.57 -12.60 20.42
N ARG A 328 -2.25 -11.94 21.36
CA ARG A 328 -3.71 -11.93 21.44
C ARG A 328 -4.36 -11.23 20.24
N LEU A 329 -3.76 -10.16 19.71
CA LEU A 329 -4.25 -9.47 18.51
C LEU A 329 -4.19 -10.38 17.27
N THR A 330 -3.16 -11.25 17.16
CA THR A 330 -3.07 -12.21 16.04
C THR A 330 -4.13 -13.30 16.09
N GLU A 331 -4.73 -13.58 17.25
CA GLU A 331 -5.80 -14.57 17.41
C GLU A 331 -7.18 -14.03 17.01
N CYS A 332 -7.36 -12.71 16.93
CA CYS A 332 -8.63 -12.05 16.60
C CYS A 332 -9.21 -12.55 15.27
N LYS A 333 -10.54 -12.65 15.23
CA LYS A 333 -11.30 -13.09 14.04
C LYS A 333 -12.19 -11.98 13.49
N SER A 334 -12.45 -10.95 14.28
CA SER A 334 -13.31 -9.82 13.95
C SER A 334 -12.77 -8.52 14.56
N ILE A 335 -13.27 -7.40 14.06
CA ILE A 335 -12.98 -6.08 14.65
C ILE A 335 -13.48 -6.00 16.10
N SER A 336 -14.60 -6.64 16.42
CA SER A 336 -15.10 -6.68 17.79
C SER A 336 -14.15 -7.41 18.75
N ASP A 337 -13.58 -8.55 18.34
CA ASP A 337 -12.54 -9.25 19.11
C ASP A 337 -11.32 -8.37 19.28
N PHE A 338 -10.91 -7.69 18.20
CA PHE A 338 -9.76 -6.80 18.18
C PHE A 338 -9.90 -5.64 19.18
N VAL A 339 -11.05 -4.96 19.16
CA VAL A 339 -11.37 -3.87 20.10
C VAL A 339 -11.39 -4.38 21.55
N ASN A 340 -11.87 -5.60 21.80
CA ASN A 340 -11.84 -6.20 23.13
C ASN A 340 -10.40 -6.42 23.65
N VAL A 341 -9.49 -6.89 22.77
CA VAL A 341 -8.08 -7.05 23.13
C VAL A 341 -7.45 -5.70 23.41
N LEU A 342 -7.71 -4.69 22.57
CA LEU A 342 -7.20 -3.34 22.83
C LEU A 342 -7.68 -2.80 24.18
N HIS A 343 -8.94 -3.04 24.53
CA HIS A 343 -9.49 -2.68 25.85
C HIS A 343 -8.74 -3.36 27.00
N ASP A 344 -8.45 -4.66 26.87
CA ASP A 344 -7.72 -5.40 27.92
C ASP A 344 -6.28 -4.88 28.13
N PHE A 345 -5.66 -4.29 27.10
CA PHE A 345 -4.29 -3.77 27.11
C PHE A 345 -4.18 -2.24 27.08
N ILE A 346 -5.29 -1.53 27.28
CA ILE A 346 -5.29 -0.06 27.28
C ILE A 346 -4.36 0.54 28.36
N PHE A 347 -4.15 -0.18 29.46
CA PHE A 347 -3.24 0.22 30.54
C PHE A 347 -1.78 0.37 30.09
N LEU A 348 -1.39 -0.16 28.93
CA LEU A 348 -0.08 0.07 28.33
C LEU A 348 0.11 1.53 27.92
N ILE A 349 -0.98 2.24 27.62
CA ILE A 349 -0.97 3.68 27.35
C ILE A 349 -1.23 4.38 28.68
N ARG A 350 -0.17 4.95 29.27
CA ARG A 350 -0.25 5.55 30.59
C ARG A 350 -1.11 6.79 30.60
N ASP A 351 -1.90 6.93 31.65
CA ASP A 351 -2.66 8.16 31.99
C ASP A 351 -3.53 8.69 30.84
N VAL A 352 -3.88 7.84 29.89
CA VAL A 352 -4.82 8.18 28.83
C VAL A 352 -6.25 8.15 29.37
N ASN A 353 -7.02 9.20 29.09
CA ASN A 353 -8.41 9.30 29.55
C ASN A 353 -9.39 8.66 28.60
N GLU A 354 -9.15 8.83 27.29
CA GLU A 354 -9.97 8.27 26.24
C GLU A 354 -9.13 7.83 25.05
N VAL A 355 -9.54 6.74 24.42
CA VAL A 355 -8.95 6.21 23.20
C VAL A 355 -10.07 5.87 22.23
N TYR A 356 -9.96 6.34 21.01
CA TYR A 356 -10.85 6.01 19.91
C TYR A 356 -10.05 5.38 18.76
N LEU A 357 -10.48 4.21 18.33
CA LEU A 357 -10.01 3.57 17.10
C LEU A 357 -10.97 3.98 15.98
N CYS A 358 -10.52 4.78 15.04
CA CYS A 358 -11.32 5.25 13.91
C CYS A 358 -10.78 4.64 12.63
N LEU A 359 -11.54 3.72 12.04
CA LEU A 359 -11.20 3.02 10.81
C LEU A 359 -12.02 3.57 9.64
N SER A 360 -11.41 3.74 8.49
CA SER A 360 -12.14 4.02 7.25
C SER A 360 -13.19 2.93 7.00
N GLU A 361 -14.40 3.26 6.56
CA GLU A 361 -15.47 2.28 6.30
C GLU A 361 -14.98 1.14 5.38
N ASN A 362 -14.05 1.44 4.50
CA ASN A 362 -13.42 0.48 3.58
C ASN A 362 -11.94 0.20 3.90
N TRP A 363 -11.55 0.20 5.16
CA TRP A 363 -10.16 0.00 5.60
C TRP A 363 -9.54 -1.34 5.14
N TYR A 364 -10.37 -2.33 4.83
CA TYR A 364 -9.98 -3.65 4.34
C TYR A 364 -9.73 -3.70 2.83
N ASP A 365 -10.09 -2.67 2.07
CA ASP A 365 -9.82 -2.60 0.63
C ASP A 365 -8.35 -2.27 0.35
N ASP A 366 -7.90 -2.53 -0.88
CA ASP A 366 -6.54 -2.19 -1.29
C ASP A 366 -6.30 -0.68 -1.37
N ASN A 367 -7.35 0.12 -1.62
CA ASN A 367 -7.30 1.58 -1.61
C ASN A 367 -8.37 2.14 -0.66
N PRO A 368 -8.14 2.14 0.66
CA PRO A 368 -9.06 2.75 1.59
C PRO A 368 -9.05 4.27 1.41
N GLY A 369 -10.18 4.87 1.14
CA GLY A 369 -10.29 6.32 0.87
C GLY A 369 -11.67 6.89 1.19
N SER A 370 -12.50 6.14 1.92
CA SER A 370 -13.81 6.63 2.35
C SER A 370 -13.66 7.83 3.29
N SER A 371 -14.50 8.84 3.11
CA SER A 371 -14.65 9.95 4.08
C SER A 371 -15.44 9.53 5.32
N VAL A 372 -16.07 8.36 5.30
CA VAL A 372 -16.82 7.82 6.43
C VAL A 372 -15.91 6.94 7.27
N MET A 373 -15.89 7.20 8.59
CA MET A 373 -15.10 6.47 9.56
C MET A 373 -16.00 5.69 10.52
N GLU A 374 -15.62 4.46 10.82
CA GLU A 374 -16.19 3.67 11.90
C GLU A 374 -15.34 3.86 13.16
N CYS A 375 -15.90 4.50 14.18
CA CYS A 375 -15.17 4.82 15.40
C CYS A 375 -15.58 3.90 16.54
N TYR A 376 -14.58 3.33 17.19
CA TYR A 376 -14.72 2.46 18.36
C TYR A 376 -14.07 3.13 19.56
N LYS A 377 -14.86 3.43 20.60
CA LYS A 377 -14.32 3.96 21.85
C LYS A 377 -13.74 2.81 22.68
N ILE A 378 -12.47 2.90 23.01
CA ILE A 378 -11.74 1.94 23.84
C ILE A 378 -11.61 2.56 25.23
N ILE A 379 -12.34 2.02 26.22
CA ILE A 379 -12.33 2.54 27.59
C ILE A 379 -11.81 1.47 28.54
N SER A 380 -11.16 1.89 29.63
CA SER A 380 -10.69 1.00 30.70
C SER A 380 -11.84 0.43 31.56
N ASN A 381 -13.04 1.00 31.55
CA ASN A 381 -14.24 0.53 32.25
C ASN A 381 -15.32 0.08 31.27
N LYS A 382 -15.88 -1.06 31.53
CA LYS A 382 -16.79 -1.97 30.81
C LYS A 382 -17.90 -1.43 29.88
N ASP A 383 -18.03 -0.14 29.67
CA ASP A 383 -19.05 0.41 28.79
C ASP A 383 -18.53 0.54 27.35
N LYS A 384 -18.87 -0.47 26.56
CA LYS A 384 -18.56 -0.54 25.13
C LYS A 384 -19.53 0.34 24.36
N GLU A 385 -19.17 1.58 24.10
CA GLU A 385 -19.87 2.40 23.13
C GLU A 385 -19.20 2.26 21.76
N THR A 386 -19.88 1.58 20.85
CA THR A 386 -19.59 1.73 19.42
C THR A 386 -20.10 3.09 19.00
N LEU A 387 -19.22 3.98 18.60
CA LEU A 387 -19.64 5.25 18.03
C LEU A 387 -20.28 5.01 16.67
N SER A 388 -21.30 5.77 16.37
CA SER A 388 -21.90 5.85 15.05
C SER A 388 -20.84 6.24 14.01
N LYS A 389 -21.06 5.91 12.75
CA LYS A 389 -20.25 6.38 11.62
C LYS A 389 -20.13 7.90 11.67
N ILE A 390 -18.89 8.40 11.59
CA ILE A 390 -18.58 9.82 11.58
C ILE A 390 -17.89 10.20 10.26
N ASP A 391 -17.99 11.45 9.86
CA ASP A 391 -17.18 11.98 8.77
C ASP A 391 -15.73 12.14 9.21
N LYS A 392 -14.78 11.80 8.34
CA LYS A 392 -13.32 11.85 8.58
C LYS A 392 -12.85 13.21 9.09
N TYR A 393 -13.52 14.28 8.67
CA TYR A 393 -13.17 15.66 8.98
C TYR A 393 -14.05 16.31 10.06
N SER A 394 -14.98 15.53 10.67
CA SER A 394 -15.85 16.03 11.76
C SER A 394 -15.29 15.60 13.12
N PHE A 395 -14.94 16.60 13.91
CA PHE A 395 -14.38 16.40 15.26
C PHE A 395 -15.42 16.71 16.36
N THR A 396 -16.49 17.40 16.01
CA THR A 396 -17.49 17.90 16.96
C THR A 396 -18.07 16.83 17.86
N ASP A 397 -18.35 15.64 17.30
CA ASP A 397 -18.94 14.54 18.07
C ASP A 397 -17.98 13.97 19.13
N ILE A 398 -16.67 14.15 18.94
CA ILE A 398 -15.62 13.73 19.88
C ILE A 398 -15.41 14.84 20.92
N PHE A 399 -15.17 16.07 20.49
CA PHE A 399 -14.87 17.19 21.39
C PHE A 399 -16.05 17.62 22.27
N SER A 400 -17.30 17.48 21.80
CA SER A 400 -18.50 17.85 22.58
C SER A 400 -18.79 16.92 23.77
N ARG A 401 -18.11 15.77 23.88
CA ARG A 401 -18.37 14.77 24.91
C ARG A 401 -17.87 15.16 26.29
N VAL A 402 -16.91 16.06 26.36
CA VAL A 402 -16.41 16.57 27.65
C VAL A 402 -16.84 18.04 27.83
N PRO A 403 -17.26 18.44 29.06
CA PRO A 403 -17.74 19.78 29.32
C PRO A 403 -16.62 20.83 29.45
N TYR A 404 -15.36 20.40 29.43
CA TYR A 404 -14.16 21.23 29.57
C TYR A 404 -13.28 21.12 28.34
N SER A 405 -12.37 22.06 28.18
CA SER A 405 -11.35 22.07 27.12
C SER A 405 -10.45 20.84 27.19
N ALA A 406 -10.21 20.20 26.08
CA ALA A 406 -9.43 18.98 26.01
C ALA A 406 -8.46 18.98 24.82
N ALA A 407 -7.38 18.22 24.96
CA ALA A 407 -6.41 17.97 23.91
C ALA A 407 -6.54 16.53 23.39
N TYR A 408 -6.69 16.40 22.08
CA TYR A 408 -6.78 15.14 21.40
C TYR A 408 -5.63 14.97 20.41
N PHE A 409 -4.94 13.84 20.49
CA PHE A 409 -3.81 13.47 19.63
C PHE A 409 -4.29 12.49 18.58
N PHE A 410 -4.24 12.90 17.32
CA PHE A 410 -4.60 12.07 16.17
C PHE A 410 -3.35 11.42 15.61
N ASN A 411 -3.34 10.09 15.59
CA ASN A 411 -2.21 9.27 15.18
C ASN A 411 -2.61 8.34 14.05
N PRO A 412 -1.80 8.21 12.98
CA PRO A 412 -2.15 7.40 11.81
C PRO A 412 -2.14 5.91 12.13
N LEU A 413 -3.13 5.20 11.60
CA LEU A 413 -3.12 3.74 11.50
C LEU A 413 -2.82 3.37 10.06
N PHE A 414 -1.63 2.89 9.79
CA PHE A 414 -1.18 2.58 8.44
C PHE A 414 -0.32 1.33 8.38
N PHE A 415 -0.28 0.70 7.21
CA PHE A 415 0.61 -0.41 6.91
C PHE A 415 1.14 -0.24 5.49
N ALA A 416 2.46 -0.18 5.32
CA ALA A 416 3.10 0.15 4.05
C ALA A 416 2.53 1.45 3.43
N ASP A 417 1.97 1.36 2.25
CA ASP A 417 1.37 2.47 1.49
C ASP A 417 -0.13 2.68 1.74
N LYS A 418 -0.68 1.98 2.76
CA LYS A 418 -2.12 1.96 3.04
C LYS A 418 -2.45 2.65 4.36
N MET A 419 -3.23 3.73 4.30
CA MET A 419 -3.80 4.39 5.47
C MET A 419 -5.14 3.77 5.81
N MET A 420 -5.23 3.04 6.94
CA MET A 420 -6.45 2.35 7.37
C MET A 420 -7.38 3.24 8.19
N GLY A 421 -6.82 4.29 8.80
CA GLY A 421 -7.55 5.18 9.68
C GLY A 421 -6.65 5.91 10.67
N TYR A 422 -7.16 6.23 11.84
CA TYR A 422 -6.38 6.88 12.89
C TYR A 422 -6.85 6.49 14.30
N VAL A 423 -5.95 6.64 15.27
CA VAL A 423 -6.26 6.54 16.70
C VAL A 423 -6.29 7.94 17.29
N ILE A 424 -7.31 8.22 18.07
CA ILE A 424 -7.41 9.48 18.81
C ILE A 424 -7.21 9.19 20.30
N LEU A 425 -6.31 9.92 20.92
CA LEU A 425 -6.02 9.85 22.35
C LEU A 425 -6.36 11.15 23.02
N ARG A 426 -6.98 11.10 24.19
CA ARG A 426 -7.17 12.27 25.07
C ARG A 426 -6.36 12.08 26.35
N TYR A 427 -5.61 13.11 26.69
CA TYR A 427 -4.88 13.21 27.93
C TYR A 427 -5.34 14.44 28.70
N ASP A 428 -5.51 14.31 30.01
CA ASP A 428 -5.72 15.48 30.90
C ASP A 428 -4.40 16.20 31.18
N TYR A 429 -3.29 15.43 31.19
CA TYR A 429 -1.94 15.95 31.38
C TYR A 429 -1.08 15.58 30.17
N PRO A 430 -0.66 16.56 29.37
CA PRO A 430 0.08 16.31 28.13
C PRO A 430 1.44 15.62 28.32
N ASP A 431 2.03 15.70 29.52
CA ASP A 431 3.31 15.07 29.87
C ASP A 431 3.32 13.54 29.76
N THR A 432 2.17 12.91 29.59
CA THR A 432 2.05 11.45 29.54
C THR A 432 2.07 10.86 28.13
N TYR A 433 1.94 11.70 27.09
CA TYR A 433 2.09 11.26 25.71
C TYR A 433 3.56 10.92 25.39
N ASP A 434 3.90 9.66 25.23
CA ASP A 434 5.29 9.19 25.17
C ASP A 434 5.55 8.17 24.04
N HIS A 435 6.84 7.78 23.88
CA HIS A 435 7.28 6.81 22.88
C HIS A 435 6.71 5.40 23.05
N ILE A 436 6.19 5.04 24.23
CA ILE A 436 5.59 3.74 24.47
C ILE A 436 4.34 3.59 23.60
N PHE A 437 3.57 4.67 23.48
CA PHE A 437 2.41 4.69 22.60
C PHE A 437 2.77 4.41 21.13
N ARG A 438 3.93 4.87 20.66
CA ARG A 438 4.41 4.59 19.29
C ARG A 438 4.51 3.08 19.01
N ASN A 439 5.03 2.29 19.95
CA ASN A 439 5.09 0.84 19.82
C ASN A 439 3.70 0.22 19.85
N TRP A 440 2.82 0.69 20.75
CA TRP A 440 1.43 0.26 20.80
C TRP A 440 0.72 0.47 19.45
N LEU A 441 0.85 1.65 18.88
CA LEU A 441 0.23 2.02 17.61
C LEU A 441 0.77 1.18 16.45
N LYS A 442 2.07 0.89 16.43
CA LYS A 442 2.70 0.00 15.45
C LYS A 442 2.15 -1.43 15.55
N SER A 443 2.05 -1.97 16.77
CA SER A 443 1.45 -3.28 17.02
C SER A 443 0.00 -3.33 16.54
N VAL A 444 -0.79 -2.30 16.82
CA VAL A 444 -2.18 -2.18 16.37
C VAL A 444 -2.26 -2.14 14.83
N SER A 445 -1.45 -1.33 14.18
CA SER A 445 -1.43 -1.22 12.71
C SER A 445 -1.07 -2.55 12.04
N ASN A 446 -0.02 -3.22 12.52
CA ASN A 446 0.40 -4.53 11.99
C ASN A 446 -0.67 -5.60 12.22
N ALA A 447 -1.30 -5.59 13.38
CA ALA A 447 -2.32 -6.57 13.74
C ALA A 447 -3.64 -6.36 12.95
N LEU A 448 -4.00 -5.13 12.60
CA LEU A 448 -5.12 -4.83 11.71
C LEU A 448 -4.88 -5.42 10.31
N GLU A 449 -3.70 -5.21 9.74
CA GLU A 449 -3.36 -5.81 8.45
C GLU A 449 -3.34 -7.34 8.53
N PHE A 450 -2.82 -7.90 9.62
CA PHE A 450 -2.87 -9.35 9.84
C PHE A 450 -4.31 -9.88 9.91
N LEU A 451 -5.22 -9.16 10.59
CA LEU A 451 -6.64 -9.50 10.65
C LEU A 451 -7.29 -9.47 9.26
N ARG A 452 -6.97 -8.45 8.44
CA ARG A 452 -7.42 -8.33 7.05
C ARG A 452 -6.95 -9.54 6.23
N MET A 453 -5.65 -9.79 6.22
CA MET A 453 -5.05 -10.92 5.48
C MET A 453 -5.63 -12.27 5.92
N LYS A 454 -5.84 -12.47 7.22
CA LYS A 454 -6.42 -13.68 7.77
C LYS A 454 -7.88 -13.88 7.31
N ASN A 455 -8.65 -12.80 7.21
CA ASN A 455 -10.02 -12.85 6.72
C ASN A 455 -10.06 -13.09 5.20
N ASP A 456 -9.15 -12.49 4.42
CA ASP A 456 -9.00 -12.74 2.99
C ASP A 456 -8.62 -14.20 2.72
N ILE A 457 -7.65 -14.74 3.45
CA ILE A 457 -7.27 -16.15 3.35
C ILE A 457 -8.46 -17.06 3.71
N ARG A 458 -9.21 -16.73 4.77
CA ARG A 458 -10.41 -17.48 5.16
C ARG A 458 -11.49 -17.42 4.09
N TYR A 459 -11.73 -16.26 3.49
CA TYR A 459 -12.64 -16.09 2.39
C TYR A 459 -12.20 -16.90 1.16
N LEU A 460 -10.92 -16.83 0.80
CA LEU A 460 -10.34 -17.65 -0.28
C LEU A 460 -10.46 -19.15 -0.01
N LEU A 461 -10.21 -19.58 1.24
CA LEU A 461 -10.41 -20.98 1.65
C LEU A 461 -11.89 -21.38 1.64
N GLN A 462 -12.81 -20.48 2.00
CA GLN A 462 -14.26 -20.73 1.87
C GLN A 462 -14.68 -20.80 0.41
N CYS A 463 -14.16 -19.91 -0.47
CA CYS A 463 -14.33 -20.01 -1.91
C CYS A 463 -13.71 -21.32 -2.44
N GLN A 464 -12.58 -21.76 -1.91
CA GLN A 464 -11.94 -23.04 -2.23
C GLN A 464 -12.78 -24.24 -1.72
N ASN A 465 -13.41 -24.16 -0.57
CA ASN A 465 -14.35 -25.19 -0.04
C ASN A 465 -15.67 -25.25 -0.82
N ILE A 466 -16.16 -24.11 -1.33
CA ILE A 466 -17.24 -24.09 -2.33
C ILE A 466 -16.73 -24.69 -3.64
N SER A 467 -15.44 -24.61 -3.95
CA SER A 467 -14.77 -25.19 -5.11
C SER A 467 -14.13 -26.57 -4.85
N GLU A 468 -14.45 -27.27 -3.73
CA GLU A 468 -14.03 -28.68 -3.62
C GLU A 468 -14.52 -29.52 -4.80
N HIS A 469 -15.59 -29.09 -5.47
CA HIS A 469 -16.16 -29.79 -6.61
C HIS A 469 -16.26 -28.97 -7.88
N TYR A 470 -16.09 -27.64 -7.83
CA TYR A 470 -16.25 -26.76 -8.99
C TYR A 470 -15.04 -25.86 -9.22
N ASP A 471 -14.73 -25.57 -10.47
CA ASP A 471 -13.77 -24.54 -10.87
C ASP A 471 -14.42 -23.16 -10.73
N SER A 472 -13.83 -22.30 -9.91
CA SER A 472 -14.39 -20.99 -9.57
C SER A 472 -14.48 -20.02 -10.76
N SER A 473 -13.63 -20.20 -11.79
CA SER A 473 -13.59 -19.30 -12.95
C SER A 473 -14.62 -19.65 -14.00
N THR A 474 -14.98 -20.93 -14.14
CA THR A 474 -15.87 -21.43 -15.21
C THR A 474 -17.20 -22.00 -14.72
N GLY A 475 -17.31 -22.28 -13.41
CA GLY A 475 -18.46 -22.97 -12.84
C GLY A 475 -18.61 -24.42 -13.30
N LEU A 476 -17.62 -24.98 -13.99
CA LEU A 476 -17.53 -26.40 -14.30
C LEU A 476 -17.05 -27.19 -13.09
N TYR A 477 -17.24 -28.52 -13.08
CA TYR A 477 -16.56 -29.34 -12.09
C TYR A 477 -15.03 -29.18 -12.17
N ASN A 478 -14.34 -29.13 -11.04
CA ASN A 478 -12.89 -29.32 -10.99
C ASN A 478 -12.56 -30.84 -11.10
N LEU A 479 -11.28 -31.21 -11.09
CA LEU A 479 -10.87 -32.60 -11.22
C LEU A 479 -11.59 -33.51 -10.22
N THR A 480 -11.56 -33.17 -8.93
CA THR A 480 -12.14 -33.96 -7.83
C THR A 480 -13.67 -34.05 -7.97
N GLY A 481 -14.31 -32.92 -8.22
CA GLY A 481 -15.77 -32.88 -8.45
C GLY A 481 -16.18 -33.67 -9.68
N PHE A 482 -15.42 -33.57 -10.76
CA PHE A 482 -15.69 -34.32 -11.98
C PHE A 482 -15.52 -35.81 -11.78
N GLU A 483 -14.44 -36.27 -11.10
CA GLU A 483 -14.23 -37.70 -10.75
C GLU A 483 -15.39 -38.25 -9.92
N ASN A 484 -15.77 -37.53 -8.87
CA ASN A 484 -16.87 -37.96 -7.99
C ASN A 484 -18.20 -38.02 -8.76
N ALA A 485 -18.52 -37.00 -9.56
CA ALA A 485 -19.76 -36.95 -10.33
C ALA A 485 -19.83 -38.05 -11.41
N VAL A 486 -18.73 -38.30 -12.12
CA VAL A 486 -18.65 -39.37 -13.12
C VAL A 486 -18.80 -40.75 -12.48
N ASN A 487 -18.09 -40.99 -11.36
CA ASN A 487 -18.18 -42.26 -10.60
C ASN A 487 -19.61 -42.50 -10.09
N PHE A 488 -20.25 -41.48 -9.53
CA PHE A 488 -21.65 -41.59 -9.07
C PHE A 488 -22.61 -41.86 -10.24
N ALA A 489 -22.48 -41.11 -11.32
CA ALA A 489 -23.37 -41.26 -12.48
C ALA A 489 -23.17 -42.61 -13.20
N THR A 490 -21.95 -43.14 -13.21
CA THR A 490 -21.66 -44.45 -13.77
C THR A 490 -22.20 -45.57 -12.90
N LEU A 491 -22.10 -45.49 -11.59
CA LEU A 491 -22.71 -46.43 -10.65
C LEU A 491 -24.24 -46.44 -10.72
N ALA A 492 -24.85 -45.25 -10.94
CA ALA A 492 -26.30 -45.13 -11.13
C ALA A 492 -26.83 -45.69 -12.44
N ALA A 493 -25.97 -45.90 -13.44
CA ALA A 493 -26.36 -46.37 -14.75
C ALA A 493 -25.46 -47.48 -15.34
N PRO A 494 -25.37 -48.65 -14.67
CA PRO A 494 -24.33 -49.67 -14.95
C PRO A 494 -24.46 -50.35 -16.32
N LYS A 495 -25.57 -50.15 -17.03
CA LYS A 495 -25.78 -50.72 -18.37
C LYS A 495 -25.46 -49.75 -19.51
N LYS A 496 -25.15 -48.51 -19.20
CA LYS A 496 -24.83 -47.47 -20.17
C LYS A 496 -23.33 -47.34 -20.39
N SER A 497 -22.94 -46.89 -21.54
CA SER A 497 -21.57 -46.56 -21.88
C SER A 497 -21.20 -45.17 -21.39
N LEU A 498 -19.93 -44.92 -21.08
CA LEU A 498 -19.37 -43.61 -20.81
C LEU A 498 -18.70 -43.10 -22.12
N PHE A 499 -19.17 -41.95 -22.58
CA PHE A 499 -18.46 -41.15 -23.57
C PHE A 499 -17.62 -40.13 -22.84
N LEU A 500 -16.30 -40.14 -23.01
CA LEU A 500 -15.37 -39.17 -22.43
C LEU A 500 -14.71 -38.38 -23.56
N LEU A 501 -14.83 -37.05 -23.49
CA LEU A 501 -14.13 -36.12 -24.36
C LEU A 501 -13.18 -35.28 -23.52
N ILE A 502 -11.94 -35.15 -23.96
CA ILE A 502 -10.95 -34.26 -23.37
C ILE A 502 -10.53 -33.24 -24.39
N LEU A 503 -10.57 -31.98 -23.99
CA LEU A 503 -10.11 -30.82 -24.75
C LEU A 503 -8.88 -30.23 -24.04
N LYS A 504 -7.79 -30.08 -24.76
CA LYS A 504 -6.59 -29.41 -24.28
C LYS A 504 -6.34 -28.15 -25.10
N THR A 505 -6.03 -27.05 -24.44
CA THR A 505 -5.80 -25.73 -25.05
C THR A 505 -4.39 -25.23 -24.74
N GLU A 506 -3.83 -24.39 -25.60
CA GLU A 506 -2.50 -23.79 -25.43
C GLU A 506 -2.57 -22.37 -24.84
N ILE A 507 -3.71 -21.95 -24.29
CA ILE A 507 -3.94 -20.60 -23.71
C ILE A 507 -2.86 -20.21 -22.70
N PHE A 508 -2.32 -21.17 -21.96
CA PHE A 508 -1.36 -20.95 -20.88
C PHE A 508 0.06 -21.40 -21.23
N SER A 509 0.45 -21.39 -22.49
CA SER A 509 1.82 -21.60 -22.89
C SER A 509 2.72 -20.47 -22.39
N SER A 510 4.00 -20.77 -22.12
CA SER A 510 4.96 -19.85 -21.48
C SER A 510 5.24 -18.53 -22.22
N GLU A 511 4.73 -18.40 -23.45
CA GLU A 511 4.94 -17.22 -24.31
C GLU A 511 3.87 -16.14 -24.16
N ILE A 512 2.75 -16.41 -23.44
CA ILE A 512 1.68 -15.44 -23.26
C ILE A 512 2.02 -14.54 -22.06
N ARG A 513 2.37 -13.29 -22.36
CA ARG A 513 2.70 -12.27 -21.36
C ARG A 513 1.48 -11.89 -20.52
N PHE A 514 1.73 -11.56 -19.25
CA PHE A 514 0.76 -11.17 -18.22
C PHE A 514 -0.21 -10.01 -18.59
N GLU A 515 0.05 -9.29 -19.67
CA GLU A 515 -0.74 -8.13 -20.11
C GLU A 515 -2.15 -8.47 -20.67
N LYS A 516 -2.47 -9.77 -20.84
CA LYS A 516 -3.75 -10.22 -21.41
C LYS A 516 -4.61 -11.05 -20.43
N GLN A 517 -4.54 -10.79 -19.13
CA GLN A 517 -5.22 -11.65 -18.14
C GLN A 517 -6.74 -11.64 -18.29
N ASP A 518 -7.35 -10.48 -18.57
CA ASP A 518 -8.80 -10.35 -18.79
C ASP A 518 -9.26 -11.09 -20.06
N THR A 519 -8.45 -11.07 -21.10
CA THR A 519 -8.71 -11.80 -22.35
C THR A 519 -8.68 -13.32 -22.10
N ILE A 520 -7.73 -13.81 -21.29
CA ILE A 520 -7.63 -15.24 -20.95
C ILE A 520 -8.86 -15.70 -20.15
N VAL A 521 -9.36 -14.89 -19.22
CA VAL A 521 -10.57 -15.20 -18.45
C VAL A 521 -11.79 -15.26 -19.37
N SER A 522 -11.95 -14.30 -20.28
CA SER A 522 -13.04 -14.31 -21.27
C SER A 522 -13.03 -15.57 -22.13
N ILE A 523 -11.87 -15.90 -22.70
CA ILE A 523 -11.70 -17.09 -23.56
C ILE A 523 -11.95 -18.39 -22.77
N THR A 524 -11.51 -18.45 -21.51
CA THR A 524 -11.75 -19.60 -20.64
C THR A 524 -13.23 -19.85 -20.44
N ASN A 525 -14.02 -18.79 -20.22
CA ASN A 525 -15.48 -18.87 -20.09
C ASN A 525 -16.16 -19.24 -21.40
N GLU A 526 -15.70 -18.69 -22.51
CA GLU A 526 -16.24 -19.03 -23.86
C GLU A 526 -16.06 -20.51 -24.21
N ILE A 527 -14.88 -21.09 -23.83
CA ILE A 527 -14.64 -22.53 -24.03
C ILE A 527 -15.55 -23.37 -23.11
N ALA A 528 -15.72 -22.94 -21.84
CA ALA A 528 -16.63 -23.61 -20.91
C ALA A 528 -18.08 -23.60 -21.43
N ASP A 529 -18.55 -22.50 -22.00
CA ASP A 529 -19.88 -22.35 -22.56
C ASP A 529 -20.03 -23.17 -23.86
N ALA A 530 -18.98 -23.25 -24.68
CA ALA A 530 -18.98 -24.14 -25.86
C ALA A 530 -19.11 -25.62 -25.43
N LEU A 531 -18.44 -26.05 -24.38
CA LEU A 531 -18.57 -27.39 -23.80
C LEU A 531 -19.98 -27.65 -23.27
N LYS A 532 -20.52 -26.72 -22.46
CA LYS A 532 -21.89 -26.85 -21.91
C LYS A 532 -22.95 -26.97 -23.03
N SER A 533 -22.72 -26.30 -24.15
CA SER A 533 -23.62 -26.41 -25.32
C SER A 533 -23.57 -27.77 -26.06
N LEU A 534 -22.67 -28.69 -25.68
CA LEU A 534 -22.71 -30.09 -26.10
C LEU A 534 -23.73 -30.91 -25.31
N SER A 535 -24.27 -30.40 -24.20
CA SER A 535 -25.23 -31.13 -23.36
C SER A 535 -26.42 -31.62 -24.17
N ILE A 536 -26.79 -32.88 -23.95
CA ILE A 536 -27.95 -33.55 -24.50
C ILE A 536 -28.95 -33.86 -23.38
N ASN A 537 -28.44 -34.17 -22.19
CA ASN A 537 -29.22 -34.56 -21.03
C ASN A 537 -28.81 -33.78 -19.78
N LYS A 538 -29.76 -33.64 -18.84
CA LYS A 538 -29.48 -33.01 -17.53
C LYS A 538 -28.36 -33.68 -16.68
N ASN A 539 -27.98 -34.90 -17.07
CA ASN A 539 -26.95 -35.69 -16.35
C ASN A 539 -25.57 -35.63 -17.03
N ASP A 540 -25.42 -34.81 -18.07
CA ASP A 540 -24.14 -34.61 -18.73
C ASP A 540 -23.19 -33.78 -17.84
N LEU A 541 -21.95 -34.21 -17.74
CA LEU A 541 -20.99 -33.68 -16.79
C LEU A 541 -19.87 -32.95 -17.56
N PHE A 542 -19.54 -31.76 -17.09
CA PHE A 542 -18.52 -30.91 -17.68
C PHE A 542 -17.53 -30.48 -16.59
N GLY A 543 -16.25 -30.67 -16.85
CA GLY A 543 -15.18 -30.34 -15.91
C GLY A 543 -14.04 -29.54 -16.53
N ARG A 544 -13.38 -28.74 -15.70
CA ARG A 544 -12.08 -28.15 -15.97
C ARG A 544 -11.06 -28.86 -15.10
N ILE A 545 -10.29 -29.76 -15.72
CA ILE A 545 -9.38 -30.70 -15.02
C ILE A 545 -8.13 -29.99 -14.51
N ASN A 546 -7.62 -29.06 -15.32
CA ASN A 546 -6.53 -28.15 -14.94
C ASN A 546 -6.61 -26.87 -15.79
N ARG A 547 -5.60 -26.01 -15.68
CA ARG A 547 -5.57 -24.69 -16.35
C ARG A 547 -5.94 -24.72 -17.84
N ASN A 548 -5.49 -25.74 -18.55
CA ASN A 548 -5.61 -25.85 -20.01
C ASN A 548 -6.31 -27.13 -20.49
N THR A 549 -6.93 -27.89 -19.59
CA THR A 549 -7.59 -29.16 -19.91
C THR A 549 -9.01 -29.17 -19.40
N TYR A 550 -9.93 -29.43 -20.31
CA TYR A 550 -11.37 -29.55 -20.06
C TYR A 550 -11.83 -30.96 -20.39
N ALA A 551 -12.86 -31.42 -19.69
CA ALA A 551 -13.46 -32.74 -19.93
C ALA A 551 -15.00 -32.65 -20.04
N CYS A 552 -15.54 -33.52 -20.85
CA CYS A 552 -16.99 -33.75 -20.95
C CYS A 552 -17.23 -35.26 -20.80
N ALA A 553 -18.15 -35.63 -19.89
CA ALA A 553 -18.56 -37.02 -19.71
C ALA A 553 -20.08 -37.14 -19.95
N LEU A 554 -20.44 -37.93 -20.93
CA LEU A 554 -21.83 -38.26 -21.29
C LEU A 554 -22.09 -39.71 -20.98
N ILE A 555 -23.26 -40.04 -20.39
CA ILE A 555 -23.62 -41.41 -20.00
C ILE A 555 -24.90 -41.82 -20.77
N GLY A 556 -24.73 -42.76 -21.68
CA GLY A 556 -25.81 -43.14 -22.56
C GLY A 556 -25.54 -44.37 -23.44
N TYR A 557 -26.35 -44.53 -24.48
CA TYR A 557 -26.09 -45.45 -25.58
C TYR A 557 -25.63 -44.60 -26.79
N PHE A 558 -24.44 -44.88 -27.28
CA PHE A 558 -23.81 -44.09 -28.33
C PHE A 558 -23.69 -44.94 -29.60
N ALA A 559 -23.97 -44.34 -30.72
CA ALA A 559 -23.70 -44.92 -32.05
C ALA A 559 -22.19 -44.81 -32.35
N ASP A 560 -21.67 -45.63 -33.24
CA ASP A 560 -20.25 -45.66 -33.60
C ASP A 560 -19.73 -44.32 -34.16
N ASP A 561 -20.59 -43.55 -34.85
CA ASP A 561 -20.28 -42.22 -35.41
C ASP A 561 -20.42 -41.06 -34.41
N TYR A 562 -20.88 -41.32 -33.16
CA TYR A 562 -21.20 -40.28 -32.18
C TYR A 562 -19.96 -39.48 -31.74
N ALA A 563 -18.83 -40.17 -31.58
CA ALA A 563 -17.59 -39.54 -31.20
C ALA A 563 -17.13 -38.49 -32.22
N ASP A 564 -17.22 -38.83 -33.49
CA ASP A 564 -16.81 -37.90 -34.56
C ASP A 564 -17.79 -36.71 -34.66
N LEU A 565 -19.07 -36.96 -34.46
CA LEU A 565 -20.11 -35.93 -34.49
C LEU A 565 -19.96 -34.90 -33.38
N ILE A 566 -19.72 -35.34 -32.16
CA ILE A 566 -19.56 -34.44 -31.00
C ILE A 566 -18.22 -33.66 -31.11
N THR A 567 -17.18 -34.33 -31.58
CA THR A 567 -15.88 -33.67 -31.83
C THR A 567 -16.01 -32.61 -32.90
N ASP A 568 -16.71 -32.88 -34.01
CA ASP A 568 -16.95 -31.92 -35.08
C ASP A 568 -17.81 -30.73 -34.57
N LYS A 569 -18.87 -31.01 -33.81
CA LYS A 569 -19.70 -29.97 -33.17
C LYS A 569 -18.87 -29.07 -32.27
N LEU A 570 -18.04 -29.63 -31.37
CA LEU A 570 -17.19 -28.86 -30.46
C LEU A 570 -16.18 -27.99 -31.21
N LYS A 571 -15.48 -28.58 -32.20
CA LYS A 571 -14.53 -27.83 -33.04
C LYS A 571 -15.23 -26.66 -33.74
N THR A 572 -16.44 -26.90 -34.30
CA THR A 572 -17.23 -25.88 -34.96
C THR A 572 -17.66 -24.76 -34.01
N LEU A 573 -18.06 -25.10 -32.77
CA LEU A 573 -18.45 -24.12 -31.75
C LEU A 573 -17.27 -23.27 -31.32
N ILE A 574 -16.12 -23.88 -31.01
CA ILE A 574 -14.90 -23.14 -30.61
C ILE A 574 -14.47 -22.23 -31.77
N LEU A 575 -14.47 -22.73 -33.01
CA LEU A 575 -14.01 -21.97 -34.17
C LEU A 575 -14.85 -20.71 -34.46
N HIS A 576 -16.16 -20.79 -34.32
CA HIS A 576 -17.07 -19.72 -34.79
C HIS A 576 -17.81 -18.99 -33.67
N LYS A 577 -17.90 -19.53 -32.46
CA LYS A 577 -18.58 -18.92 -31.32
C LYS A 577 -17.63 -18.15 -30.41
N THR A 578 -16.39 -18.62 -30.30
CA THR A 578 -15.41 -18.05 -29.37
C THR A 578 -14.42 -17.13 -30.10
N HIS A 579 -13.86 -16.17 -29.37
CA HIS A 579 -12.73 -15.34 -29.84
C HIS A 579 -11.39 -16.08 -29.78
N TYR A 580 -11.40 -17.31 -29.26
CA TYR A 580 -10.20 -18.12 -29.02
C TYR A 580 -9.32 -18.28 -30.27
N THR A 581 -9.91 -18.62 -31.40
CA THR A 581 -9.19 -18.84 -32.68
C THR A 581 -8.58 -17.57 -33.25
N ASN A 582 -9.18 -16.40 -32.97
CA ASN A 582 -8.66 -15.11 -33.36
C ASN A 582 -7.38 -14.73 -32.59
N GLU A 583 -7.27 -15.17 -31.32
CA GLU A 583 -6.12 -14.87 -30.45
C GLU A 583 -5.01 -15.93 -30.54
N PHE A 584 -5.35 -17.21 -30.73
CA PHE A 584 -4.41 -18.33 -30.63
C PHE A 584 -4.25 -19.17 -31.90
N GLY A 585 -5.06 -18.94 -32.93
CA GLY A 585 -5.09 -19.73 -34.16
C GLY A 585 -5.88 -21.03 -34.04
N MET A 586 -6.19 -21.65 -35.21
CA MET A 586 -7.05 -22.83 -35.30
C MET A 586 -6.48 -24.08 -34.63
N ASP A 587 -5.18 -24.24 -34.67
CA ASP A 587 -4.52 -25.44 -34.18
C ASP A 587 -4.11 -25.33 -32.69
N SER A 588 -4.52 -24.26 -31.99
CA SER A 588 -4.19 -24.03 -30.61
C SER A 588 -4.92 -24.93 -29.60
N PHE A 589 -5.87 -25.73 -30.04
CA PHE A 589 -6.55 -26.72 -29.20
C PHE A 589 -6.55 -28.12 -29.81
N ILE A 590 -6.51 -29.15 -28.95
CA ILE A 590 -6.59 -30.56 -29.33
C ILE A 590 -7.73 -31.20 -28.56
N CYS A 591 -8.56 -31.92 -29.31
CA CYS A 591 -9.68 -32.63 -28.76
C CYS A 591 -9.52 -34.12 -29.05
N CYS A 592 -9.72 -34.96 -28.04
CA CYS A 592 -9.78 -36.42 -28.17
C CYS A 592 -10.99 -36.95 -27.43
N CYS A 593 -11.67 -37.91 -28.03
CA CYS A 593 -12.80 -38.54 -27.39
C CYS A 593 -12.71 -40.08 -27.48
N ARG A 594 -13.30 -40.75 -26.50
CA ARG A 594 -13.42 -42.19 -26.43
C ARG A 594 -14.73 -42.63 -25.82
N ILE A 595 -15.24 -43.79 -26.30
CA ILE A 595 -16.38 -44.46 -25.72
C ILE A 595 -15.90 -45.69 -24.96
N PHE A 596 -16.19 -45.74 -23.66
CA PHE A 596 -15.88 -46.86 -22.81
C PHE A 596 -17.13 -47.72 -22.61
N ASN A 597 -17.10 -48.89 -23.23
CA ASN A 597 -18.18 -49.89 -23.16
C ASN A 597 -17.82 -50.91 -22.05
N LYS A 598 -18.78 -51.14 -21.13
CA LYS A 598 -18.73 -52.08 -19.99
C LYS A 598 -17.92 -51.60 -18.79
N MET A 599 -18.68 -51.39 -17.73
CA MET A 599 -18.22 -50.87 -16.46
C MET A 599 -17.94 -51.97 -15.45
N GLN A 600 -16.92 -52.75 -15.66
CA GLN A 600 -16.28 -53.44 -14.56
C GLN A 600 -14.97 -52.69 -14.24
N TYR A 601 -14.98 -51.93 -13.10
CA TYR A 601 -13.81 -51.20 -12.58
C TYR A 601 -13.27 -50.13 -13.55
N PHE A 602 -14.10 -49.12 -13.85
CA PHE A 602 -13.65 -47.93 -14.57
C PHE A 602 -13.00 -46.94 -13.59
N SER A 603 -11.69 -46.69 -13.76
CA SER A 603 -11.03 -45.57 -13.11
C SER A 603 -11.01 -44.40 -14.09
N LEU A 604 -11.64 -43.27 -13.76
CA LEU A 604 -11.55 -42.06 -14.57
C LEU A 604 -10.09 -41.64 -14.75
N LYS A 605 -9.26 -41.87 -13.74
CA LYS A 605 -7.82 -41.60 -13.79
C LYS A 605 -7.13 -42.38 -14.92
N ASP A 606 -7.48 -43.62 -15.13
CA ASP A 606 -6.92 -44.44 -16.20
C ASP A 606 -7.41 -43.98 -17.57
N ALA A 607 -8.72 -43.65 -17.67
CA ALA A 607 -9.26 -43.10 -18.90
C ALA A 607 -8.68 -41.74 -19.29
N LEU A 608 -8.49 -40.86 -18.30
CA LEU A 608 -7.79 -39.59 -18.48
C LEU A 608 -6.34 -39.80 -18.90
N SER A 609 -5.63 -40.76 -18.29
CA SER A 609 -4.25 -41.09 -18.61
C SER A 609 -4.11 -41.61 -20.04
N GLU A 610 -4.99 -42.54 -20.46
CA GLU A 610 -4.99 -43.10 -21.80
C GLU A 610 -5.31 -42.03 -22.86
N THR A 611 -6.33 -41.19 -22.60
CA THR A 611 -6.70 -40.11 -23.50
C THR A 611 -5.64 -39.03 -23.61
N ASN A 612 -4.99 -38.69 -22.46
CA ASN A 612 -3.86 -37.76 -22.45
C ASN A 612 -2.64 -38.27 -23.21
N LYS A 613 -2.40 -39.58 -23.24
CA LYS A 613 -1.29 -40.16 -24.03
C LYS A 613 -1.51 -39.88 -25.53
N ILE A 614 -2.72 -40.06 -26.03
CA ILE A 614 -3.06 -39.77 -27.43
C ILE A 614 -2.93 -38.26 -27.71
N ILE A 615 -3.38 -37.41 -26.79
CA ILE A 615 -3.24 -35.97 -26.93
C ILE A 615 -1.77 -35.56 -27.00
N ASN A 616 -0.92 -36.13 -26.14
CA ASN A 616 0.50 -35.82 -26.15
C ASN A 616 1.21 -36.29 -27.43
N GLU A 617 0.86 -37.46 -27.97
CA GLU A 617 1.32 -37.91 -29.29
C GLU A 617 0.97 -36.93 -30.38
N ASN A 618 -0.29 -36.45 -30.40
CA ASN A 618 -0.78 -35.44 -31.36
C ASN A 618 -0.06 -34.06 -31.20
N ILE A 619 0.27 -33.64 -29.94
CA ILE A 619 1.04 -32.43 -29.67
C ILE A 619 2.47 -32.59 -30.23
N LEU A 620 3.08 -33.74 -30.03
CA LEU A 620 4.44 -33.99 -30.50
C LEU A 620 4.51 -33.96 -32.03
N GLU A 621 3.51 -34.54 -32.75
CA GLU A 621 3.41 -34.42 -34.18
C GLU A 621 3.25 -33.00 -34.68
N ARG A 622 2.45 -32.19 -33.99
CA ARG A 622 2.26 -30.78 -34.32
C ARG A 622 3.56 -29.99 -34.11
N SER A 623 4.24 -30.18 -32.97
CA SER A 623 5.53 -29.54 -32.67
C SER A 623 6.56 -29.81 -33.77
N LYS A 624 6.61 -31.05 -34.30
CA LYS A 624 7.47 -31.37 -35.43
C LYS A 624 7.09 -30.61 -36.71
N LYS A 625 5.79 -30.39 -36.96
CA LYS A 625 5.33 -29.60 -38.11
C LYS A 625 5.64 -28.13 -37.96
N HIS A 626 5.43 -27.56 -36.76
CA HIS A 626 5.75 -26.16 -36.48
C HIS A 626 7.24 -25.81 -36.67
N SER A 627 8.12 -26.78 -36.55
CA SER A 627 9.55 -26.58 -36.78
C SER A 627 9.95 -26.67 -38.27
N MET A 628 9.03 -26.97 -39.18
CA MET A 628 9.29 -27.05 -40.61
C MET A 628 9.37 -25.63 -41.21
N PHE A 629 10.30 -25.49 -42.19
CA PHE A 629 10.47 -24.23 -42.93
C PHE A 629 9.16 -23.77 -43.59
N GLN A 630 8.80 -22.49 -43.46
CA GLN A 630 7.59 -21.85 -43.99
C GLN A 630 6.26 -22.36 -43.38
N TYR A 631 6.25 -23.23 -42.38
CA TYR A 631 5.00 -23.73 -41.79
C TYR A 631 4.13 -22.62 -41.24
N LYS A 632 4.72 -21.62 -40.60
CA LYS A 632 4.04 -20.51 -39.95
C LYS A 632 3.21 -19.68 -40.95
N GLU A 633 3.78 -19.34 -42.08
CA GLU A 633 3.13 -18.54 -43.13
C GLU A 633 1.94 -19.28 -43.75
N PHE A 634 2.09 -20.59 -43.97
CA PHE A 634 1.00 -21.44 -44.42
C PHE A 634 -0.09 -21.61 -43.34
N GLN A 635 0.26 -21.64 -42.08
CA GLN A 635 -0.68 -21.69 -40.96
C GLN A 635 -1.51 -20.39 -40.88
N GLU A 636 -0.86 -19.23 -40.96
CA GLU A 636 -1.54 -17.92 -41.00
C GLU A 636 -2.54 -17.81 -42.17
N LEU A 637 -2.18 -18.32 -43.34
CA LEU A 637 -3.08 -18.41 -44.47
C LEU A 637 -4.28 -19.31 -44.16
N ARG A 638 -4.04 -20.46 -43.53
CA ARG A 638 -5.12 -21.40 -43.15
C ARG A 638 -6.03 -20.78 -42.10
N ASP A 639 -5.47 -20.11 -41.10
CA ASP A 639 -6.26 -19.42 -40.09
C ASP A 639 -7.15 -18.35 -40.73
N SER A 640 -6.67 -17.58 -41.70
CA SER A 640 -7.48 -16.59 -42.42
C SER A 640 -8.67 -17.21 -43.18
N ILE A 641 -8.48 -18.41 -43.76
CA ILE A 641 -9.57 -19.15 -44.45
C ILE A 641 -10.69 -19.52 -43.47
N TYR A 642 -10.36 -19.92 -42.26
CA TYR A 642 -11.34 -20.34 -41.25
C TYR A 642 -11.95 -19.18 -40.47
N LEU A 643 -11.24 -18.06 -40.33
CA LEU A 643 -11.79 -16.85 -39.74
C LEU A 643 -12.79 -16.15 -40.64
N ASN A 644 -12.53 -16.14 -41.95
CA ASN A 644 -13.39 -15.49 -42.94
C ASN A 644 -13.82 -16.47 -44.08
N PRO A 645 -14.61 -17.51 -43.78
CA PRO A 645 -14.89 -18.58 -44.76
C PRO A 645 -15.61 -18.12 -46.03
N ALA A 646 -16.40 -17.04 -45.94
CA ALA A 646 -17.15 -16.49 -47.10
C ALA A 646 -16.23 -15.78 -48.10
N GLU A 647 -15.07 -15.30 -47.67
CA GLU A 647 -14.14 -14.58 -48.52
C GLU A 647 -13.37 -15.52 -49.46
N LYS A 648 -12.99 -14.97 -50.61
CA LYS A 648 -12.12 -15.67 -51.56
C LYS A 648 -10.66 -15.36 -51.21
N VAL A 649 -9.99 -16.27 -50.55
CA VAL A 649 -8.55 -16.17 -50.30
C VAL A 649 -7.80 -16.52 -51.59
N ASN A 650 -6.91 -15.62 -52.02
CA ASN A 650 -6.06 -15.83 -53.19
C ASN A 650 -4.68 -16.34 -52.75
N PRO A 651 -4.33 -17.61 -53.01
CA PRO A 651 -3.04 -18.16 -52.62
C PRO A 651 -1.86 -17.57 -53.40
N GLU A 652 -2.13 -16.86 -54.53
CA GLU A 652 -1.08 -16.22 -55.31
C GLU A 652 -0.36 -15.06 -54.53
N VAL A 653 -1.04 -14.49 -53.56
CA VAL A 653 -0.40 -13.46 -52.68
C VAL A 653 0.73 -14.08 -51.90
N LEU A 654 0.44 -15.16 -51.18
CA LEU A 654 1.47 -15.88 -50.40
C LEU A 654 2.53 -16.51 -51.33
N CYS A 655 2.15 -16.99 -52.53
CA CYS A 655 3.11 -17.50 -53.49
C CYS A 655 4.14 -16.43 -53.90
N ARG A 656 3.71 -15.15 -54.03
CA ARG A 656 4.61 -14.03 -54.34
C ARG A 656 5.50 -13.68 -53.15
N GLU A 657 4.93 -13.63 -51.97
CA GLU A 657 5.68 -13.32 -50.73
C GLU A 657 6.75 -14.37 -50.47
N LEU A 658 6.47 -15.64 -50.64
CA LEU A 658 7.39 -16.73 -50.41
C LEU A 658 8.25 -17.09 -51.64
N ASN A 659 8.06 -16.38 -52.74
CA ASN A 659 8.74 -16.63 -54.05
C ASN A 659 8.65 -18.11 -54.52
N ILE A 660 7.46 -18.69 -54.43
CA ILE A 660 7.18 -20.08 -54.83
C ILE A 660 6.13 -20.16 -55.94
N GLY A 661 6.21 -21.16 -56.75
CA GLY A 661 5.19 -21.42 -57.77
C GLY A 661 3.92 -22.02 -57.20
N ILE A 662 2.76 -21.76 -57.82
CA ILE A 662 1.45 -22.25 -57.35
C ILE A 662 1.37 -23.81 -57.27
N ALA A 663 2.09 -24.52 -58.14
CA ALA A 663 2.15 -26.00 -58.06
C ALA A 663 2.91 -26.46 -56.82
N HIS A 664 3.99 -25.78 -56.46
CA HIS A 664 4.74 -26.05 -55.25
C HIS A 664 3.94 -25.72 -54.01
N PHE A 665 3.25 -24.56 -54.02
CA PHE A 665 2.32 -24.17 -52.95
C PHE A 665 1.27 -25.28 -52.68
N ARG A 666 0.61 -25.79 -53.70
CA ARG A 666 -0.39 -26.88 -53.56
C ARG A 666 0.19 -28.13 -52.95
N HIS A 667 1.42 -28.48 -53.31
CA HIS A 667 2.12 -29.64 -52.77
C HIS A 667 2.49 -29.44 -51.30
N VAL A 668 3.10 -28.33 -50.95
CA VAL A 668 3.49 -27.97 -49.59
C VAL A 668 2.29 -27.86 -48.65
N TYR A 669 1.23 -27.18 -49.10
CA TYR A 669 -0.03 -27.05 -48.35
C TYR A 669 -0.63 -28.42 -47.99
N LYS A 670 -0.70 -29.32 -48.97
CA LYS A 670 -1.22 -30.69 -48.75
C LYS A 670 -0.29 -31.50 -47.79
N ASN A 671 1.00 -31.31 -47.88
CA ASN A 671 1.96 -31.97 -46.96
C ASN A 671 1.80 -31.47 -45.52
N PHE A 672 1.63 -30.17 -45.32
CA PHE A 672 1.45 -29.60 -43.98
C PHE A 672 0.12 -30.01 -43.32
N PHE A 673 -0.97 -29.91 -44.10
CA PHE A 673 -2.33 -30.04 -43.54
C PHE A 673 -3.06 -31.34 -43.92
N GLY A 674 -2.49 -32.15 -44.76
CA GLY A 674 -3.10 -33.43 -45.21
C GLY A 674 -4.27 -33.27 -46.19
N ILE A 675 -4.69 -32.03 -46.48
CA ILE A 675 -5.82 -31.67 -47.32
C ILE A 675 -5.39 -30.64 -48.36
N SER A 676 -5.99 -30.66 -49.54
CA SER A 676 -5.70 -29.65 -50.55
C SER A 676 -6.30 -28.29 -50.17
N PHE A 677 -5.68 -27.17 -50.58
CA PHE A 677 -6.13 -25.81 -50.31
C PHE A 677 -7.61 -25.59 -50.64
N ASN A 678 -8.05 -26.03 -51.87
CA ASN A 678 -9.43 -25.89 -52.28
C ASN A 678 -10.41 -26.70 -51.39
N GLN A 679 -10.02 -27.91 -50.99
CA GLN A 679 -10.83 -28.72 -50.07
C GLN A 679 -10.92 -28.12 -48.69
N ASP A 680 -9.84 -27.49 -48.21
CA ASP A 680 -9.82 -26.80 -46.91
C ASP A 680 -10.68 -25.55 -46.92
N CYS A 681 -10.70 -24.76 -48.01
CA CYS A 681 -11.65 -23.68 -48.22
C CYS A 681 -13.13 -24.14 -48.21
N ILE A 682 -13.40 -25.30 -48.77
CA ILE A 682 -14.75 -25.90 -48.72
C ILE A 682 -15.07 -26.35 -47.30
N ALA A 683 -14.12 -26.98 -46.62
CA ALA A 683 -14.31 -27.44 -45.24
C ALA A 683 -14.57 -26.27 -44.28
N SER A 684 -13.89 -25.15 -44.44
CA SER A 684 -14.13 -23.94 -43.63
C SER A 684 -15.54 -23.39 -43.81
N ARG A 685 -16.02 -23.31 -45.08
CA ARG A 685 -17.40 -22.89 -45.38
C ARG A 685 -18.45 -23.85 -44.85
N MET A 686 -18.16 -25.15 -44.89
CA MET A 686 -19.06 -26.18 -44.32
C MET A 686 -19.07 -26.09 -42.79
N SER A 687 -17.94 -25.78 -42.16
CA SER A 687 -17.86 -25.53 -40.73
C SER A 687 -18.75 -24.34 -40.33
N LEU A 688 -18.67 -23.21 -41.06
CA LEU A 688 -19.57 -22.07 -40.83
C LEU A 688 -21.04 -22.42 -41.04
N ALA A 689 -21.34 -23.20 -42.06
CA ALA A 689 -22.71 -23.65 -42.34
C ALA A 689 -23.27 -24.50 -41.19
N LYS A 690 -22.46 -25.43 -40.65
CA LYS A 690 -22.81 -26.24 -39.46
C LYS A 690 -23.08 -25.35 -38.26
N PHE A 691 -22.19 -24.39 -37.98
CA PHE A 691 -22.35 -23.43 -36.89
C PHE A 691 -23.67 -22.65 -36.99
N LEU A 692 -23.98 -22.07 -38.16
CA LEU A 692 -25.22 -21.34 -38.39
C LEU A 692 -26.47 -22.24 -38.28
N LEU A 693 -26.37 -23.50 -38.69
CA LEU A 693 -27.45 -24.49 -38.53
C LEU A 693 -27.72 -24.84 -37.06
N PHE A 694 -26.69 -24.82 -36.20
CA PHE A 694 -26.84 -25.08 -34.77
C PHE A 694 -27.39 -23.89 -34.00
N THR A 695 -26.92 -22.67 -34.33
CA THR A 695 -27.06 -21.49 -33.49
C THR A 695 -28.13 -20.52 -33.97
N THR A 696 -28.63 -20.68 -35.16
CA THR A 696 -29.59 -19.74 -35.75
C THR A 696 -30.80 -20.43 -36.37
N SER A 697 -31.90 -19.70 -36.49
CA SER A 697 -33.09 -20.11 -37.21
C SER A 697 -33.08 -19.71 -38.71
N PHE A 698 -31.94 -19.23 -39.24
CA PHE A 698 -31.84 -18.80 -40.63
C PHE A 698 -32.27 -19.90 -41.60
N ASP A 699 -32.96 -19.55 -42.70
CA ASP A 699 -33.26 -20.46 -43.79
C ASP A 699 -31.98 -20.92 -44.52
N VAL A 700 -32.09 -21.99 -45.28
CA VAL A 700 -30.96 -22.63 -45.97
C VAL A 700 -30.35 -21.69 -47.03
N ASN A 701 -31.16 -20.85 -47.68
CA ASN A 701 -30.68 -19.89 -48.65
C ASN A 701 -29.83 -18.79 -48.00
N THR A 702 -30.29 -18.25 -46.88
CA THR A 702 -29.52 -17.27 -46.09
C THR A 702 -28.20 -17.84 -45.58
N ILE A 703 -28.20 -19.11 -45.14
CA ILE A 703 -26.96 -19.77 -44.69
C ILE A 703 -26.01 -19.96 -45.90
N ALA A 704 -26.49 -20.40 -47.04
CA ALA A 704 -25.68 -20.55 -48.24
C ALA A 704 -24.98 -19.23 -48.61
N ALA A 705 -25.75 -18.13 -48.63
CA ALA A 705 -25.22 -16.79 -48.92
C ALA A 705 -24.15 -16.34 -47.90
N LYS A 706 -24.43 -16.54 -46.60
CA LYS A 706 -23.46 -16.22 -45.53
C LYS A 706 -22.18 -17.07 -45.58
N CYS A 707 -22.24 -18.26 -46.17
CA CYS A 707 -21.06 -19.12 -46.39
C CYS A 707 -20.37 -18.83 -47.76
N GLY A 708 -20.77 -17.79 -48.47
CA GLY A 708 -20.14 -17.36 -49.71
C GLY A 708 -20.57 -18.18 -50.95
N TYR A 709 -21.80 -18.80 -50.94
CA TYR A 709 -22.40 -19.49 -52.06
C TYR A 709 -23.55 -18.69 -52.66
N SER A 710 -23.49 -18.43 -53.94
CA SER A 710 -24.57 -17.76 -54.70
C SER A 710 -25.68 -18.69 -55.19
N ASP A 711 -25.43 -20.01 -55.24
CA ASP A 711 -26.38 -21.04 -55.68
C ASP A 711 -26.70 -21.98 -54.50
N GLU A 712 -27.96 -21.90 -54.02
CA GLU A 712 -28.43 -22.70 -52.87
C GLU A 712 -28.44 -24.23 -53.25
N LYS A 713 -28.79 -24.60 -54.48
CA LYS A 713 -28.83 -26.01 -54.88
C LYS A 713 -27.41 -26.61 -54.90
N TYR A 714 -26.44 -25.83 -55.35
CA TYR A 714 -25.05 -26.24 -55.32
C TYR A 714 -24.57 -26.41 -53.90
N PHE A 715 -24.87 -25.44 -53.04
CA PHE A 715 -24.56 -25.50 -51.62
C PHE A 715 -25.15 -26.74 -50.95
N MET A 716 -26.45 -27.02 -51.14
CA MET A 716 -27.12 -28.19 -50.56
C MET A 716 -26.47 -29.52 -50.97
N ARG A 717 -26.15 -29.68 -52.29
CA ARG A 717 -25.43 -30.87 -52.78
C ARG A 717 -24.05 -31.01 -52.16
N LEU A 718 -23.31 -29.90 -52.03
CA LEU A 718 -21.97 -29.88 -51.45
C LEU A 718 -22.01 -30.18 -49.97
N PHE A 719 -22.98 -29.63 -49.25
CA PHE A 719 -23.18 -29.87 -47.82
C PHE A 719 -23.54 -31.33 -47.57
N GLN A 720 -24.45 -31.90 -48.34
CA GLN A 720 -24.81 -33.32 -48.22
C GLN A 720 -23.65 -34.27 -48.56
N LYS A 721 -22.82 -33.91 -49.54
CA LYS A 721 -21.61 -34.68 -49.88
C LYS A 721 -20.59 -34.67 -48.72
N ASN A 722 -20.49 -33.57 -48.00
CA ASN A 722 -19.49 -33.43 -46.91
C ASN A 722 -19.99 -33.92 -45.55
N THR A 723 -21.30 -33.97 -45.32
CA THR A 723 -21.89 -34.31 -44.02
C THR A 723 -22.75 -35.54 -44.00
N SER A 724 -23.04 -36.13 -45.15
CA SER A 724 -24.02 -37.20 -45.40
C SER A 724 -25.48 -36.82 -45.11
N PHE A 725 -25.76 -35.59 -44.73
CA PHE A 725 -27.10 -35.07 -44.42
C PHE A 725 -27.41 -33.81 -45.25
N THR A 726 -28.68 -33.62 -45.59
CA THR A 726 -29.10 -32.30 -46.07
C THR A 726 -29.04 -31.26 -44.93
N PRO A 727 -28.89 -29.95 -45.22
CA PRO A 727 -28.88 -28.93 -44.20
C PRO A 727 -30.05 -29.01 -43.21
N SER A 728 -31.26 -29.26 -43.72
CA SER A 728 -32.47 -29.41 -42.90
C SER A 728 -32.45 -30.67 -42.03
N GLN A 729 -31.98 -31.81 -42.58
CA GLN A 729 -31.80 -33.04 -41.79
C GLN A 729 -30.73 -32.88 -40.73
N TYR A 730 -29.63 -32.20 -41.08
CA TYR A 730 -28.53 -31.92 -40.16
C TYR A 730 -29.01 -31.03 -39.01
N ARG A 731 -29.75 -29.94 -39.29
CA ARG A 731 -30.39 -29.10 -38.28
C ARG A 731 -31.28 -29.92 -37.35
N LYS A 732 -32.21 -30.71 -37.90
CA LYS A 732 -33.15 -31.52 -37.13
C LYS A 732 -32.46 -32.54 -36.20
N ARG A 733 -31.34 -33.11 -36.64
CA ARG A 733 -30.56 -34.07 -35.84
C ARG A 733 -29.81 -33.43 -34.69
N PHE A 734 -29.33 -32.19 -34.87
CA PHE A 734 -28.49 -31.50 -33.88
C PHE A 734 -29.23 -30.35 -33.17
N TYR A 735 -30.36 -29.92 -33.63
CA TYR A 735 -31.27 -28.98 -32.99
C TYR A 735 -32.19 -29.74 -32.01
N LEU A 736 -31.60 -30.48 -31.11
CA LEU A 736 -32.36 -31.08 -30.03
C LEU A 736 -32.52 -30.04 -28.92
N ASN A 737 -33.75 -29.45 -28.93
CA ASN A 737 -34.42 -28.79 -27.83
C ASN A 737 -33.53 -28.03 -26.83
N VAL A 738 -33.38 -26.75 -27.07
CA VAL A 738 -33.23 -25.80 -25.99
C VAL A 738 -34.58 -25.54 -25.37
#